data_67d42f27a26c999a51eea0b7e89d72ce
#
_entry.id   67d42f27a26c999a51eea0b7e89d72ce
#
_cell.length_a   1.000
_cell.length_b   1.000
_cell.length_c   1.000
_cell.angle_alpha   90.00
_cell.angle_beta   90.00
_cell.angle_gamma   90.00
#
_symmetry.space_group_name_H-M   'P 1'
#
loop_
_entity.id
_entity.type
_entity.pdbx_description
1 polymer ?
#
loop_
_entity_poly.entity_id
_entity_poly.type
_entity_poly.pdbx_seq_one_letter_code
_entity_poly.pdbx_strand_id
1 'polypeptide(L)'
;VLLAGPSGSGKSTVLRAVAGLLLTADAGEVSGTVSIDGVDPGAVAGSVGLVLQDPGAGVVASTAHRDVAFGLENIGMPREAMRAPVAAALAEVGLGDLASTSPLTLSGGEQQRLALAGALAMSPRVLLLDEPTAMLDPANAASVRSVVGEVVDARGLTTVVVEHRLGLWLDLVDRIVVLGPTGVVVADGPPAVVLAARATELAAMGIWVPGQPDPEPVDVSEAFTVRPPRGDPAVCARGLTVRRTSSPLNGLPRVATAVEGVDLEVGDGSTVALVGPSGSGKSTLLEALAGLVRTSSGTVELRSDLGGRGDPSRRSSPDLARAVAWVPQRAASTIVRRTVRDEVLATSLAVGVEPAVAEARTGLVLDRLGLAHLETADPRQLSGGEQRRLAVAAAVVHQPSVVLADEPTVGQDRLTWAAVVGILDAVRTAGSAVVVATHDDAVVSRADRVLTMREGPRPTHTPGPGEPRRSLAARCGPLSLLGACLLVLPLPALVTSWRQSLVVLAVELLLGLVALWAPGHGLAPTGRWRRLGARSIPALVGILGVTWSTWLLGGHDLEIAVGAGLRVLSLVLPSVVLLPYVDPDALGDHLAQRLHFPARPVVATTAALQRFQTFGALWQELTRARRVRGIGAGRSVLAKAREAGATTLAMFTVVLGQAAVLALAMDARGFAGAHRRTWAGAAPWRWPDTLAVLGGLLVVASAAAARLLISAA
;
A
#
# COMPACT_ATOMS: atom_id res chain seq x y z
N VAL A 1 -3.60 23.62 -19.04
CA VAL A 1 -2.85 22.90 -20.09
C VAL A 1 -2.97 21.41 -19.86
N LEU A 2 -3.25 20.62 -20.91
CA LEU A 2 -3.26 19.15 -20.86
C LEU A 2 -1.99 18.63 -21.55
N LEU A 3 -1.14 17.93 -20.84
CA LEU A 3 0.05 17.27 -21.35
C LEU A 3 -0.26 15.81 -21.63
N ALA A 4 -0.29 15.43 -22.91
CA ALA A 4 -0.60 14.09 -23.38
C ALA A 4 0.62 13.41 -24.03
N GLY A 5 0.53 12.10 -24.21
CA GLY A 5 1.58 11.29 -24.88
C GLY A 5 1.50 9.82 -24.48
N PRO A 6 2.15 8.91 -25.22
CA PRO A 6 2.20 7.50 -24.86
C PRO A 6 2.92 7.25 -23.52
N SER A 7 2.75 6.06 -22.97
CA SER A 7 3.51 5.63 -21.79
C SER A 7 5.01 5.68 -22.08
N GLY A 8 5.80 6.21 -21.12
CA GLY A 8 7.24 6.35 -21.29
C GLY A 8 7.71 7.59 -22.08
N SER A 9 6.82 8.45 -22.59
CA SER A 9 7.20 9.67 -23.32
C SER A 9 7.78 10.82 -22.46
N GLY A 10 7.97 10.60 -21.15
CA GLY A 10 8.61 11.59 -20.27
C GLY A 10 7.66 12.63 -19.64
N LYS A 11 6.34 12.48 -19.74
CA LYS A 11 5.34 13.42 -19.17
C LYS A 11 5.58 13.74 -17.69
N SER A 12 5.68 12.71 -16.85
CA SER A 12 5.96 12.87 -15.41
C SER A 12 7.34 13.49 -15.15
N THR A 13 8.33 13.22 -16.03
CA THR A 13 9.66 13.84 -15.95
C THR A 13 9.58 15.33 -16.22
N VAL A 14 8.76 15.76 -17.20
CA VAL A 14 8.50 17.20 -17.46
C VAL A 14 7.84 17.85 -16.24
N LEU A 15 6.83 17.22 -15.63
CA LEU A 15 6.21 17.77 -14.40
C LEU A 15 7.22 17.93 -13.27
N ARG A 16 8.11 16.92 -13.08
CA ARG A 16 9.17 16.98 -12.06
C ARG A 16 10.20 18.07 -12.36
N ALA A 17 10.52 18.29 -13.65
CA ALA A 17 11.38 19.39 -14.06
C ALA A 17 10.75 20.75 -13.72
N VAL A 18 9.48 20.93 -14.07
CA VAL A 18 8.71 22.16 -13.76
C VAL A 18 8.57 22.38 -12.25
N ALA A 19 8.48 21.30 -11.47
CA ALA A 19 8.45 21.35 -10.01
C ALA A 19 9.82 21.60 -9.35
N GLY A 20 10.92 21.65 -10.13
CA GLY A 20 12.28 21.80 -9.61
C GLY A 20 12.84 20.57 -8.90
N LEU A 21 12.26 19.37 -9.11
CA LEU A 21 12.57 18.16 -8.36
C LEU A 21 13.62 17.27 -9.02
N LEU A 22 13.96 17.46 -10.28
CA LEU A 22 14.96 16.63 -10.98
C LEU A 22 16.37 16.76 -10.40
N LEU A 23 16.70 17.92 -9.81
CA LEU A 23 18.02 18.17 -9.22
C LEU A 23 18.11 17.76 -7.75
N THR A 24 16.98 17.52 -7.09
CA THR A 24 16.93 17.22 -5.65
C THR A 24 16.59 15.76 -5.35
N ALA A 25 15.70 15.16 -6.11
CA ALA A 25 15.15 13.83 -5.86
C ALA A 25 15.51 12.79 -6.92
N ASP A 26 15.78 13.21 -8.17
CA ASP A 26 16.18 12.34 -9.26
C ASP A 26 17.64 12.64 -9.70
N ALA A 27 18.36 11.61 -10.14
CA ALA A 27 19.69 11.77 -10.74
C ALA A 27 19.54 12.06 -12.24
N GLY A 28 19.13 13.28 -12.62
CA GLY A 28 18.95 13.70 -14.00
C GLY A 28 19.75 14.94 -14.35
N GLU A 29 20.14 15.06 -15.61
CA GLU A 29 20.68 16.31 -16.18
C GLU A 29 19.55 17.13 -16.78
N VAL A 30 19.50 18.43 -16.43
CA VAL A 30 18.57 19.39 -17.00
C VAL A 30 19.36 20.33 -17.91
N SER A 31 19.01 20.35 -19.18
CA SER A 31 19.52 21.33 -20.15
C SER A 31 18.43 22.35 -20.49
N GLY A 32 18.77 23.63 -20.46
CA GLY A 32 17.80 24.71 -20.65
C GLY A 32 17.39 25.37 -19.31
N THR A 33 16.33 26.18 -19.35
CA THR A 33 15.85 26.93 -18.18
C THR A 33 14.35 26.67 -17.97
N VAL A 34 13.96 26.48 -16.72
CA VAL A 34 12.57 26.45 -16.29
C VAL A 34 12.35 27.66 -15.38
N SER A 35 11.34 28.46 -15.65
CA SER A 35 10.99 29.59 -14.80
C SER A 35 9.47 29.76 -14.65
N ILE A 36 9.04 30.14 -13.45
CA ILE A 36 7.66 30.50 -13.13
C ILE A 36 7.69 32.00 -12.73
N ASP A 37 7.02 32.85 -13.50
CA ASP A 37 7.08 34.30 -13.35
C ASP A 37 8.53 34.87 -13.33
N GLY A 38 9.42 34.24 -14.12
CA GLY A 38 10.83 34.64 -14.22
C GLY A 38 11.73 34.16 -13.08
N VAL A 39 11.21 33.34 -12.16
CA VAL A 39 11.95 32.79 -11.01
C VAL A 39 12.11 31.27 -11.19
N ASP A 40 13.25 30.72 -10.80
CA ASP A 40 13.48 29.28 -10.74
C ASP A 40 12.51 28.63 -9.75
N PRO A 41 11.72 27.61 -10.16
CA PRO A 41 10.75 26.95 -9.29
C PRO A 41 11.38 26.32 -8.03
N GLY A 42 12.64 25.91 -8.08
CA GLY A 42 13.39 25.40 -6.93
C GLY A 42 13.77 26.46 -5.89
N ALA A 43 13.76 27.76 -6.28
CA ALA A 43 14.14 28.85 -5.39
C ALA A 43 13.03 29.26 -4.40
N VAL A 44 11.76 28.95 -4.69
CA VAL A 44 10.62 29.35 -3.85
C VAL A 44 9.81 28.13 -3.46
N ALA A 45 10.05 27.61 -2.26
CA ALA A 45 9.29 26.49 -1.72
C ALA A 45 7.78 26.79 -1.67
N GLY A 46 6.97 25.88 -2.19
CA GLY A 46 5.51 26.03 -2.23
C GLY A 46 4.95 26.82 -3.40
N SER A 47 5.79 27.37 -4.30
CA SER A 47 5.32 28.06 -5.53
C SER A 47 4.64 27.09 -6.50
N VAL A 48 5.00 25.82 -6.48
CA VAL A 48 4.44 24.74 -7.28
C VAL A 48 3.77 23.70 -6.37
N GLY A 49 2.52 23.40 -6.65
CA GLY A 49 1.81 22.26 -6.06
C GLY A 49 1.90 21.06 -7.00
N LEU A 50 2.43 19.93 -6.54
CA LEU A 50 2.51 18.70 -7.33
C LEU A 50 1.68 17.60 -6.67
N VAL A 51 0.78 17.00 -7.44
CA VAL A 51 0.02 15.79 -7.08
C VAL A 51 0.53 14.63 -7.92
N LEU A 52 1.04 13.61 -7.25
CA LEU A 52 1.63 12.42 -7.88
C LEU A 52 0.56 11.39 -8.25
N GLN A 53 0.89 10.49 -9.17
CA GLN A 53 0.03 9.42 -9.68
C GLN A 53 -0.46 8.46 -8.58
N ASP A 54 0.40 8.08 -7.61
CA ASP A 54 0.01 7.25 -6.44
C ASP A 54 -0.04 8.11 -5.18
N PRO A 55 -1.21 8.66 -4.80
CA PRO A 55 -1.35 9.52 -3.64
C PRO A 55 -1.10 8.76 -2.32
N GLY A 56 -1.39 7.47 -2.28
CA GLY A 56 -1.15 6.62 -1.11
C GLY A 56 0.35 6.44 -0.80
N ALA A 57 1.19 6.43 -1.84
CA ALA A 57 2.64 6.37 -1.66
C ALA A 57 3.21 7.68 -1.08
N GLY A 58 2.54 8.81 -1.30
CA GLY A 58 2.95 10.14 -0.83
C GLY A 58 2.50 10.50 0.59
N VAL A 59 1.76 9.66 1.29
CA VAL A 59 1.27 9.93 2.65
C VAL A 59 2.43 9.96 3.64
N VAL A 60 2.54 11.05 4.41
CA VAL A 60 3.64 11.31 5.36
C VAL A 60 3.17 11.28 6.82
N ALA A 61 1.89 11.54 7.09
CA ALA A 61 1.36 11.71 8.45
C ALA A 61 0.23 10.75 8.80
N SER A 62 -0.04 10.54 10.10
CA SER A 62 -1.04 9.59 10.61
C SER A 62 -2.49 10.07 10.45
N THR A 63 -2.73 11.37 10.25
CA THR A 63 -4.05 11.96 10.04
C THR A 63 -4.07 12.88 8.82
N ALA A 64 -5.24 13.02 8.17
CA ALA A 64 -5.42 13.90 7.01
C ALA A 64 -5.03 15.35 7.32
N HIS A 65 -5.41 15.88 8.49
CA HIS A 65 -5.02 17.22 8.93
C HIS A 65 -3.49 17.40 8.99
N ARG A 66 -2.77 16.44 9.56
CA ARG A 66 -1.31 16.51 9.67
C ARG A 66 -0.61 16.33 8.32
N ASP A 67 -1.18 15.50 7.46
CA ASP A 67 -0.63 15.29 6.11
C ASP A 67 -0.72 16.56 5.27
N VAL A 68 -1.85 17.29 5.34
CA VAL A 68 -2.01 18.60 4.68
C VAL A 68 -1.11 19.67 5.30
N ALA A 69 -0.94 19.67 6.64
CA ALA A 69 -0.08 20.61 7.33
C ALA A 69 1.41 20.46 7.00
N PHE A 70 1.85 19.29 6.52
CA PHE A 70 3.26 18.95 6.28
C PHE A 70 4.01 19.97 5.40
N GLY A 71 3.38 20.43 4.32
CA GLY A 71 3.98 21.48 3.46
C GLY A 71 4.13 22.80 4.19
N LEU A 72 3.13 23.21 4.98
CA LEU A 72 3.16 24.45 5.75
C LEU A 72 4.23 24.44 6.84
N GLU A 73 4.45 23.26 7.47
CA GLU A 73 5.55 23.07 8.42
C GLU A 73 6.92 23.28 7.76
N ASN A 74 7.10 22.79 6.52
CA ASN A 74 8.36 22.90 5.78
C ASN A 74 8.69 24.32 5.37
N ILE A 75 7.68 25.13 5.01
CA ILE A 75 7.87 26.56 4.73
C ILE A 75 8.00 27.44 5.99
N GLY A 76 7.95 26.85 7.18
CA GLY A 76 8.16 27.53 8.45
C GLY A 76 6.96 28.34 8.94
N MET A 77 5.74 28.03 8.51
CA MET A 77 4.53 28.73 8.96
C MET A 77 4.33 28.52 10.47
N PRO A 78 4.00 29.55 11.26
CA PRO A 78 3.69 29.37 12.68
C PRO A 78 2.49 28.44 12.90
N ARG A 79 2.53 27.60 13.95
CA ARG A 79 1.49 26.60 14.26
C ARG A 79 0.07 27.14 14.22
N GLU A 80 -0.13 28.30 14.85
CA GLU A 80 -1.46 28.91 14.98
C GLU A 80 -2.00 29.36 13.61
N ALA A 81 -1.12 29.80 12.71
CA ALA A 81 -1.45 30.21 11.38
C ALA A 81 -1.78 29.04 10.44
N MET A 82 -1.33 27.81 10.73
CA MET A 82 -1.59 26.64 9.88
C MET A 82 -3.05 26.16 9.92
N ARG A 83 -3.77 26.40 11.02
CA ARG A 83 -5.13 25.87 11.21
C ARG A 83 -6.11 26.27 10.11
N ALA A 84 -6.12 27.54 9.77
CA ALA A 84 -7.07 28.08 8.80
C ALA A 84 -6.78 27.57 7.36
N PRO A 85 -5.55 27.62 6.83
CA PRO A 85 -5.23 27.07 5.50
C PRO A 85 -5.50 25.56 5.39
N VAL A 86 -5.17 24.78 6.43
CA VAL A 86 -5.43 23.33 6.42
C VAL A 86 -6.93 23.04 6.40
N ALA A 87 -7.71 23.71 7.26
CA ALA A 87 -9.15 23.53 7.30
C ALA A 87 -9.82 23.96 5.98
N ALA A 88 -9.39 25.09 5.40
CA ALA A 88 -9.88 25.56 4.12
C ALA A 88 -9.57 24.56 2.98
N ALA A 89 -8.32 24.11 2.87
CA ALA A 89 -7.93 23.16 1.83
C ALA A 89 -8.68 21.82 1.95
N LEU A 90 -8.89 21.30 3.18
CA LEU A 90 -9.69 20.09 3.39
C LEU A 90 -11.16 20.30 3.03
N ALA A 91 -11.72 21.46 3.34
CA ALA A 91 -13.11 21.82 2.98
C ALA A 91 -13.29 21.94 1.47
N GLU A 92 -12.38 22.62 0.77
CA GLU A 92 -12.41 22.78 -0.70
C GLU A 92 -12.42 21.42 -1.45
N VAL A 93 -11.75 20.41 -0.90
CA VAL A 93 -11.74 19.08 -1.52
C VAL A 93 -12.81 18.13 -0.93
N GLY A 94 -13.72 18.61 -0.09
CA GLY A 94 -14.80 17.82 0.52
C GLY A 94 -14.32 16.80 1.56
N LEU A 95 -13.22 17.07 2.27
CA LEU A 95 -12.65 16.19 3.31
C LEU A 95 -12.66 16.80 4.72
N GLY A 96 -13.42 17.88 4.96
CA GLY A 96 -13.47 18.59 6.24
C GLY A 96 -13.77 17.66 7.42
N ASP A 97 -14.78 16.79 7.28
CA ASP A 97 -15.21 15.84 8.34
C ASP A 97 -14.20 14.70 8.56
N LEU A 98 -13.28 14.49 7.62
CA LEU A 98 -12.28 13.43 7.66
C LEU A 98 -10.90 13.90 8.14
N ALA A 99 -10.78 15.13 8.66
CA ALA A 99 -9.52 15.72 9.10
C ALA A 99 -8.75 14.87 10.13
N SER A 100 -9.45 14.16 11.02
CA SER A 100 -8.85 13.28 12.03
C SER A 100 -8.66 11.83 11.56
N THR A 101 -9.09 11.50 10.35
CA THR A 101 -9.03 10.14 9.79
C THR A 101 -7.62 9.83 9.29
N SER A 102 -7.21 8.57 9.41
CA SER A 102 -5.93 8.12 8.85
C SER A 102 -5.99 8.10 7.31
N PRO A 103 -5.04 8.75 6.61
CA PRO A 103 -4.97 8.73 5.15
C PRO A 103 -4.98 7.33 4.53
N LEU A 104 -4.40 6.35 5.22
CA LEU A 104 -4.34 4.95 4.78
C LEU A 104 -5.70 4.22 4.80
N THR A 105 -6.72 4.81 5.44
CA THR A 105 -8.07 4.24 5.49
C THR A 105 -9.04 4.93 4.53
N LEU A 106 -8.60 5.96 3.84
CA LEU A 106 -9.36 6.68 2.82
C LEU A 106 -9.45 5.85 1.53
N SER A 107 -10.53 6.00 0.79
CA SER A 107 -10.66 5.46 -0.56
C SER A 107 -9.66 6.12 -1.52
N GLY A 108 -9.39 5.51 -2.68
CA GLY A 108 -8.46 6.06 -3.67
C GLY A 108 -8.83 7.50 -4.10
N GLY A 109 -10.11 7.77 -4.34
CA GLY A 109 -10.58 9.13 -4.66
C GLY A 109 -10.41 10.12 -3.51
N GLU A 110 -10.64 9.69 -2.27
CA GLU A 110 -10.40 10.53 -1.08
C GLU A 110 -8.90 10.77 -0.87
N GLN A 111 -8.04 9.78 -1.12
CA GLN A 111 -6.58 9.96 -1.05
C GLN A 111 -6.08 10.94 -2.11
N GLN A 112 -6.65 10.89 -3.32
CA GLN A 112 -6.33 11.84 -4.38
C GLN A 112 -6.74 13.26 -4.01
N ARG A 113 -7.94 13.45 -3.47
CA ARG A 113 -8.38 14.75 -2.96
C ARG A 113 -7.55 15.23 -1.77
N LEU A 114 -7.08 14.32 -0.90
CA LEU A 114 -6.16 14.66 0.19
C LEU A 114 -4.82 15.17 -0.33
N ALA A 115 -4.24 14.51 -1.34
CA ALA A 115 -3.01 14.95 -1.98
C ALA A 115 -3.17 16.34 -2.62
N LEU A 116 -4.33 16.58 -3.27
CA LEU A 116 -4.70 17.91 -3.80
C LEU A 116 -4.79 18.95 -2.68
N ALA A 117 -5.46 18.64 -1.55
CA ALA A 117 -5.51 19.54 -0.39
C ALA A 117 -4.12 19.90 0.14
N GLY A 118 -3.21 18.90 0.21
CA GLY A 118 -1.82 19.11 0.63
C GLY A 118 -1.05 20.07 -0.29
N ALA A 119 -1.29 20.00 -1.59
CA ALA A 119 -0.73 20.93 -2.58
C ALA A 119 -1.35 22.32 -2.45
N LEU A 120 -2.67 22.41 -2.32
CA LEU A 120 -3.43 23.68 -2.27
C LEU A 120 -3.21 24.48 -0.98
N ALA A 121 -2.96 23.81 0.13
CA ALA A 121 -2.69 24.45 1.43
C ALA A 121 -1.48 25.38 1.38
N MET A 122 -0.49 25.09 0.53
CA MET A 122 0.70 25.90 0.33
C MET A 122 0.44 27.16 -0.54
N SER A 123 -0.78 27.32 -1.08
CA SER A 123 -1.17 28.42 -1.97
C SER A 123 -0.25 28.54 -3.20
N PRO A 124 -0.11 27.46 -4.00
CA PRO A 124 0.79 27.45 -5.14
C PRO A 124 0.33 28.42 -6.24
N ARG A 125 1.26 28.87 -7.08
CA ARG A 125 0.97 29.62 -8.31
C ARG A 125 0.65 28.71 -9.49
N VAL A 126 1.30 27.54 -9.50
CA VAL A 126 1.12 26.51 -10.53
C VAL A 126 0.74 25.21 -9.86
N LEU A 127 -0.29 24.55 -10.37
CA LEU A 127 -0.74 23.23 -9.95
C LEU A 127 -0.40 22.20 -11.03
N LEU A 128 0.37 21.18 -10.65
CA LEU A 128 0.78 20.08 -11.51
C LEU A 128 0.08 18.79 -11.05
N LEU A 129 -0.62 18.13 -11.96
CA LEU A 129 -1.38 16.92 -11.68
C LEU A 129 -0.87 15.79 -12.58
N ASP A 130 -0.26 14.77 -11.98
CA ASP A 130 0.27 13.59 -12.68
C ASP A 130 -0.75 12.46 -12.64
N GLU A 131 -1.50 12.27 -13.72
CA GLU A 131 -2.55 11.27 -13.89
C GLU A 131 -3.54 11.18 -12.70
N PRO A 132 -4.18 12.31 -12.32
CA PRO A 132 -4.96 12.40 -11.09
C PRO A 132 -6.20 11.50 -11.06
N THR A 133 -6.62 10.94 -12.21
CA THR A 133 -7.82 10.10 -12.32
C THR A 133 -7.55 8.66 -12.77
N ALA A 134 -6.30 8.33 -13.11
CA ALA A 134 -5.94 7.07 -13.77
C ALA A 134 -6.29 5.80 -12.99
N MET A 135 -6.27 5.84 -11.64
CA MET A 135 -6.50 4.68 -10.76
C MET A 135 -7.90 4.68 -10.11
N LEU A 136 -8.79 5.55 -10.59
CA LEU A 136 -10.10 5.76 -9.99
C LEU A 136 -11.23 5.15 -10.85
N ASP A 137 -12.30 4.72 -10.18
CA ASP A 137 -13.53 4.40 -10.88
C ASP A 137 -14.17 5.68 -11.48
N PRO A 138 -15.07 5.56 -12.47
CA PRO A 138 -15.63 6.72 -13.19
C PRO A 138 -16.28 7.78 -12.28
N ALA A 139 -16.96 7.36 -11.21
CA ALA A 139 -17.62 8.28 -10.29
C ALA A 139 -16.59 9.07 -9.45
N ASN A 140 -15.58 8.39 -8.93
CA ASN A 140 -14.49 9.06 -8.21
C ASN A 140 -13.64 9.93 -9.13
N ALA A 141 -13.38 9.50 -10.37
CA ALA A 141 -12.66 10.29 -11.37
C ALA A 141 -13.42 11.60 -11.70
N ALA A 142 -14.72 11.51 -11.93
CA ALA A 142 -15.57 12.67 -12.16
C ALA A 142 -15.60 13.61 -10.94
N SER A 143 -15.65 13.07 -9.73
CA SER A 143 -15.59 13.86 -8.49
C SER A 143 -14.28 14.61 -8.34
N VAL A 144 -13.14 13.95 -8.58
CA VAL A 144 -11.80 14.59 -8.51
C VAL A 144 -11.70 15.70 -9.58
N ARG A 145 -12.14 15.42 -10.80
CA ARG A 145 -12.17 16.42 -11.89
C ARG A 145 -13.00 17.64 -11.51
N SER A 146 -14.22 17.45 -10.95
CA SER A 146 -15.10 18.57 -10.53
C SER A 146 -14.39 19.44 -9.50
N VAL A 147 -13.82 18.83 -8.47
CA VAL A 147 -13.07 19.54 -7.42
C VAL A 147 -11.89 20.30 -8.00
N VAL A 148 -11.12 19.71 -8.93
CA VAL A 148 -10.02 20.40 -9.59
C VAL A 148 -10.54 21.61 -10.38
N GLY A 149 -11.62 21.47 -11.16
CA GLY A 149 -12.22 22.57 -11.91
C GLY A 149 -12.65 23.72 -11.00
N GLU A 150 -13.43 23.40 -9.96
CA GLU A 150 -13.91 24.40 -8.99
C GLU A 150 -12.76 25.17 -8.31
N VAL A 151 -11.70 24.47 -7.91
CA VAL A 151 -10.54 25.09 -7.26
C VAL A 151 -9.72 25.93 -8.23
N VAL A 152 -9.50 25.45 -9.46
CA VAL A 152 -8.75 26.18 -10.50
C VAL A 152 -9.47 27.48 -10.83
N ASP A 153 -10.79 27.43 -11.04
CA ASP A 153 -11.61 28.61 -11.36
C ASP A 153 -11.65 29.59 -10.18
N ALA A 154 -11.90 29.08 -8.96
CA ALA A 154 -12.02 29.93 -7.78
C ALA A 154 -10.71 30.66 -7.40
N ARG A 155 -9.55 30.02 -7.64
CA ARG A 155 -8.24 30.58 -7.30
C ARG A 155 -7.48 31.18 -8.47
N GLY A 156 -7.94 31.02 -9.71
CA GLY A 156 -7.25 31.46 -10.92
C GLY A 156 -5.90 30.78 -11.12
N LEU A 157 -5.80 29.47 -10.85
CA LEU A 157 -4.54 28.74 -10.87
C LEU A 157 -4.11 28.36 -12.29
N THR A 158 -2.84 28.58 -12.60
CA THR A 158 -2.23 27.95 -13.78
C THR A 158 -2.07 26.46 -13.50
N THR A 159 -2.72 25.61 -14.32
CA THR A 159 -2.74 24.17 -14.08
C THR A 159 -2.21 23.38 -15.27
N VAL A 160 -1.35 22.39 -15.00
CA VAL A 160 -0.89 21.39 -15.98
C VAL A 160 -1.36 20.03 -15.52
N VAL A 161 -2.14 19.36 -16.35
CA VAL A 161 -2.65 18.00 -16.10
C VAL A 161 -1.99 17.05 -17.07
N VAL A 162 -1.40 15.99 -16.59
CA VAL A 162 -0.97 14.83 -17.39
C VAL A 162 -2.07 13.80 -17.36
N GLU A 163 -2.54 13.35 -18.52
CA GLU A 163 -3.54 12.28 -18.61
C GLU A 163 -3.44 11.51 -19.92
N HIS A 164 -3.86 10.25 -19.86
CA HIS A 164 -3.98 9.39 -21.04
C HIS A 164 -5.37 9.48 -21.68
N ARG A 165 -6.43 9.69 -20.89
CA ARG A 165 -7.82 9.82 -21.34
C ARG A 165 -8.18 11.28 -21.47
N LEU A 166 -8.05 11.84 -22.68
CA LEU A 166 -8.25 13.28 -22.91
C LEU A 166 -9.70 13.72 -22.60
N GLY A 167 -10.69 12.89 -22.90
CA GLY A 167 -12.11 13.23 -22.86
C GLY A 167 -12.58 13.84 -21.54
N LEU A 168 -11.99 13.41 -20.44
CA LEU A 168 -12.38 13.87 -19.11
C LEU A 168 -11.98 15.35 -18.85
N TRP A 169 -10.97 15.85 -19.55
CA TRP A 169 -10.32 17.13 -19.26
C TRP A 169 -10.48 18.20 -20.34
N LEU A 170 -11.00 17.85 -21.54
CA LEU A 170 -11.02 18.74 -22.71
C LEU A 170 -11.77 20.05 -22.49
N ASP A 171 -12.81 20.03 -21.69
CA ASP A 171 -13.65 21.20 -21.36
C ASP A 171 -13.08 22.10 -20.26
N LEU A 172 -12.01 21.63 -19.57
CA LEU A 172 -11.31 22.39 -18.53
C LEU A 172 -9.98 22.98 -18.99
N VAL A 173 -9.51 22.67 -20.21
CA VAL A 173 -8.19 23.05 -20.66
C VAL A 173 -8.22 23.92 -21.92
N ASP A 174 -7.40 24.95 -21.94
CA ASP A 174 -7.29 25.88 -23.07
C ASP A 174 -6.27 25.44 -24.12
N ARG A 175 -5.37 24.51 -23.75
CA ARG A 175 -4.24 24.09 -24.58
C ARG A 175 -3.91 22.64 -24.34
N ILE A 176 -3.62 21.90 -25.41
CA ILE A 176 -3.06 20.55 -25.38
C ILE A 176 -1.63 20.60 -25.90
N VAL A 177 -0.72 19.97 -25.18
CA VAL A 177 0.65 19.70 -25.62
C VAL A 177 0.83 18.18 -25.69
N VAL A 178 1.27 17.66 -26.81
CA VAL A 178 1.46 16.21 -26.99
C VAL A 178 2.92 15.88 -27.17
N LEU A 179 3.44 14.99 -26.32
CA LEU A 179 4.76 14.41 -26.46
C LEU A 179 4.69 13.15 -27.32
N GLY A 180 5.58 13.02 -28.28
CA GLY A 180 5.81 11.77 -29.02
C GLY A 180 6.59 10.73 -28.18
N PRO A 181 6.80 9.53 -28.71
CA PRO A 181 7.51 8.43 -28.00
C PRO A 181 8.91 8.81 -27.52
N THR A 182 9.58 9.73 -28.22
CA THR A 182 10.95 10.20 -27.90
C THR A 182 10.98 11.45 -27.01
N GLY A 183 9.82 11.88 -26.48
CA GLY A 183 9.70 13.09 -25.62
C GLY A 183 9.68 14.41 -26.39
N VAL A 184 9.72 14.38 -27.73
CA VAL A 184 9.61 15.60 -28.56
C VAL A 184 8.14 16.03 -28.66
N VAL A 185 7.88 17.33 -28.61
CA VAL A 185 6.53 17.90 -28.82
C VAL A 185 6.11 17.67 -30.28
N VAL A 186 5.02 16.92 -30.47
CA VAL A 186 4.48 16.60 -31.81
C VAL A 186 3.22 17.39 -32.13
N ALA A 187 2.50 17.88 -31.12
CA ALA A 187 1.36 18.78 -31.29
C ALA A 187 1.25 19.76 -30.13
N ASP A 188 0.81 20.97 -30.43
CA ASP A 188 0.63 22.05 -29.47
C ASP A 188 -0.42 23.03 -29.99
N GLY A 189 -1.42 23.33 -29.19
CA GLY A 189 -2.48 24.27 -29.52
C GLY A 189 -3.80 24.07 -28.81
N PRO A 190 -4.85 24.84 -29.19
CA PRO A 190 -6.18 24.61 -28.64
C PRO A 190 -6.71 23.20 -28.89
N PRO A 191 -7.47 22.59 -27.92
CA PRO A 191 -7.95 21.23 -28.03
C PRO A 191 -8.69 20.92 -29.34
N ALA A 192 -9.62 21.79 -29.73
CA ALA A 192 -10.42 21.60 -30.93
C ALA A 192 -9.56 21.54 -32.21
N VAL A 193 -8.51 22.38 -32.31
CA VAL A 193 -7.62 22.45 -33.47
C VAL A 193 -6.74 21.19 -33.53
N VAL A 194 -6.12 20.82 -32.41
CA VAL A 194 -5.24 19.64 -32.33
C VAL A 194 -6.01 18.36 -32.64
N LEU A 195 -7.19 18.19 -32.05
CA LEU A 195 -8.00 16.98 -32.23
C LEU A 195 -8.58 16.92 -33.66
N ALA A 196 -9.05 18.02 -34.24
CA ALA A 196 -9.55 18.03 -35.62
C ALA A 196 -8.46 17.62 -36.64
N ALA A 197 -7.20 18.04 -36.39
CA ALA A 197 -6.10 17.76 -37.30
C ALA A 197 -5.45 16.37 -37.10
N ARG A 198 -5.40 15.85 -35.86
CA ARG A 198 -4.51 14.71 -35.52
C ARG A 198 -5.14 13.61 -34.69
N ALA A 199 -6.48 13.58 -34.50
CA ALA A 199 -7.13 12.61 -33.61
C ALA A 199 -6.72 11.15 -33.90
N THR A 200 -6.69 10.76 -35.17
CA THR A 200 -6.30 9.37 -35.58
C THR A 200 -4.84 9.09 -35.30
N GLU A 201 -3.94 10.03 -35.58
CA GLU A 201 -2.50 9.90 -35.29
C GLU A 201 -2.25 9.76 -33.77
N LEU A 202 -2.89 10.59 -32.97
CA LEU A 202 -2.79 10.56 -31.52
C LEU A 202 -3.32 9.23 -30.95
N ALA A 203 -4.43 8.74 -31.49
CA ALA A 203 -4.97 7.44 -31.12
C ALA A 203 -4.03 6.28 -31.48
N ALA A 204 -3.38 6.33 -32.62
CA ALA A 204 -2.37 5.35 -33.05
C ALA A 204 -1.11 5.37 -32.16
N MET A 205 -0.78 6.53 -31.57
CA MET A 205 0.31 6.68 -30.58
C MET A 205 -0.05 6.15 -29.18
N GLY A 206 -1.27 5.68 -28.98
CA GLY A 206 -1.69 5.11 -27.70
C GLY A 206 -2.50 6.06 -26.81
N ILE A 207 -2.87 7.26 -27.29
CA ILE A 207 -3.64 8.23 -26.50
C ILE A 207 -5.14 7.96 -26.67
N TRP A 208 -5.92 8.00 -25.56
CA TRP A 208 -7.37 7.89 -25.61
C TRP A 208 -8.01 9.21 -26.06
N VAL A 209 -8.41 9.26 -27.32
CA VAL A 209 -9.01 10.42 -27.97
C VAL A 209 -10.53 10.19 -28.11
N PRO A 210 -11.39 11.10 -27.65
CA PRO A 210 -12.83 10.98 -27.82
C PRO A 210 -13.24 10.84 -29.29
N GLY A 211 -14.24 10.02 -29.55
CA GLY A 211 -14.76 9.76 -30.89
C GLY A 211 -13.91 8.81 -31.75
N GLN A 212 -12.77 8.36 -31.27
CA GLN A 212 -12.01 7.30 -31.93
C GLN A 212 -12.50 5.92 -31.48
N PRO A 213 -12.57 4.92 -32.35
CA PRO A 213 -12.97 3.57 -32.00
C PRO A 213 -12.01 2.96 -30.96
N ASP A 214 -12.50 2.01 -30.17
CA ASP A 214 -11.66 1.27 -29.25
C ASP A 214 -10.54 0.55 -30.01
N PRO A 215 -9.34 0.39 -29.41
CA PRO A 215 -8.25 -0.31 -30.08
C PRO A 215 -8.58 -1.79 -30.24
N GLU A 216 -8.18 -2.36 -31.38
CA GLU A 216 -8.31 -3.80 -31.59
C GLU A 216 -7.36 -4.56 -30.66
N PRO A 217 -7.85 -5.62 -29.97
CA PRO A 217 -6.99 -6.47 -29.15
C PRO A 217 -5.87 -7.12 -29.97
N VAL A 218 -4.67 -7.17 -29.40
CA VAL A 218 -3.52 -7.81 -30.04
C VAL A 218 -3.76 -9.32 -30.11
N ASP A 219 -3.68 -9.90 -31.30
CA ASP A 219 -3.82 -11.35 -31.44
C ASP A 219 -2.55 -12.08 -30.96
N VAL A 220 -2.72 -12.89 -29.93
CA VAL A 220 -1.70 -13.78 -29.34
C VAL A 220 -2.21 -15.24 -29.29
N SER A 221 -3.25 -15.57 -30.04
CA SER A 221 -3.92 -16.88 -30.00
C SER A 221 -2.97 -18.05 -30.36
N GLU A 222 -2.00 -17.83 -31.25
CA GLU A 222 -0.98 -18.82 -31.64
C GLU A 222 -0.15 -19.35 -30.47
N ALA A 223 -0.05 -18.56 -29.37
CA ALA A 223 0.70 -18.98 -28.17
C ALA A 223 -0.04 -20.04 -27.34
N PHE A 224 -1.34 -20.25 -27.56
CA PHE A 224 -2.17 -21.08 -26.70
C PHE A 224 -2.82 -22.23 -27.47
N THR A 225 -2.90 -23.40 -26.81
CA THR A 225 -3.53 -24.59 -27.39
C THR A 225 -5.01 -24.59 -27.05
N VAL A 226 -5.89 -24.67 -28.06
CA VAL A 226 -7.34 -24.74 -27.86
C VAL A 226 -7.70 -26.04 -27.13
N ARG A 227 -8.44 -25.94 -26.05
CA ARG A 227 -8.98 -27.04 -25.28
C ARG A 227 -10.48 -27.13 -25.52
N PRO A 228 -11.05 -28.32 -25.73
CA PRO A 228 -12.49 -28.46 -25.85
C PRO A 228 -13.19 -28.09 -24.53
N PRO A 229 -14.30 -27.36 -24.57
CA PRO A 229 -15.07 -27.01 -23.38
C PRO A 229 -15.60 -28.30 -22.71
N ARG A 230 -15.57 -28.30 -21.40
CA ARG A 230 -16.12 -29.38 -20.55
C ARG A 230 -17.46 -28.89 -19.99
N GLY A 231 -18.41 -29.78 -19.77
CA GLY A 231 -19.76 -29.41 -19.37
C GLY A 231 -19.87 -28.79 -17.98
N ASP A 232 -18.94 -29.11 -17.07
CA ASP A 232 -18.95 -28.61 -15.68
C ASP A 232 -18.24 -27.27 -15.58
N PRO A 233 -18.70 -26.35 -14.71
CA PRO A 233 -18.01 -25.08 -14.45
C PRO A 233 -16.55 -25.28 -14.00
N ALA A 234 -15.62 -24.47 -14.51
CA ALA A 234 -14.23 -24.49 -14.10
C ALA A 234 -14.06 -24.00 -12.64
N VAL A 235 -14.86 -23.01 -12.24
CA VAL A 235 -14.95 -22.50 -10.87
C VAL A 235 -16.42 -22.24 -10.49
N CYS A 236 -16.78 -22.65 -9.26
CA CYS A 236 -18.12 -22.48 -8.70
C CYS A 236 -17.98 -21.90 -7.27
N ALA A 237 -18.71 -20.84 -6.99
CA ALA A 237 -18.90 -20.29 -5.64
C ALA A 237 -20.38 -20.35 -5.28
N ARG A 238 -20.70 -20.80 -4.05
CA ARG A 238 -22.08 -20.93 -3.56
C ARG A 238 -22.23 -20.29 -2.19
N GLY A 239 -23.15 -19.33 -2.06
CA GLY A 239 -23.42 -18.60 -0.83
C GLY A 239 -22.20 -17.94 -0.22
N LEU A 240 -21.26 -17.50 -1.06
CA LEU A 240 -19.93 -17.07 -0.65
C LEU A 240 -19.98 -15.78 0.16
N THR A 241 -19.53 -15.87 1.41
CA THR A 241 -19.39 -14.70 2.29
C THR A 241 -17.95 -14.58 2.80
N VAL A 242 -17.39 -13.38 2.71
CA VAL A 242 -16.05 -13.07 3.20
C VAL A 242 -16.10 -11.88 4.14
N ARG A 243 -15.65 -12.10 5.38
CA ARG A 243 -15.47 -11.03 6.38
C ARG A 243 -13.99 -10.71 6.52
N ARG A 244 -13.66 -9.43 6.44
CA ARG A 244 -12.30 -8.94 6.69
C ARG A 244 -12.22 -8.29 8.06
N THR A 245 -11.17 -8.63 8.78
CA THR A 245 -10.86 -8.01 10.08
C THR A 245 -9.69 -7.06 9.89
N SER A 246 -9.93 -5.77 10.06
CA SER A 246 -8.91 -4.76 10.17
C SER A 246 -8.55 -4.56 11.64
N SER A 247 -7.28 -4.72 11.97
CA SER A 247 -6.78 -4.54 13.35
C SER A 247 -5.75 -3.43 13.37
N PRO A 248 -6.15 -2.16 13.49
CA PRO A 248 -5.20 -1.06 13.65
C PRO A 248 -4.38 -1.28 14.93
N LEU A 249 -3.13 -0.82 14.93
CA LEU A 249 -2.20 -1.01 16.07
C LEU A 249 -2.79 -0.52 17.39
N ASN A 250 -3.53 0.59 17.36
CA ASN A 250 -4.08 1.28 18.54
C ASN A 250 -5.62 1.30 18.57
N GLY A 251 -6.32 0.56 17.69
CA GLY A 251 -7.78 0.56 17.60
C GLY A 251 -8.43 -0.81 17.92
N LEU A 252 -9.74 -0.82 18.08
CA LEU A 252 -10.51 -2.07 18.16
C LEU A 252 -10.52 -2.75 16.78
N PRO A 253 -10.47 -4.11 16.70
CA PRO A 253 -10.64 -4.80 15.43
C PRO A 253 -12.00 -4.43 14.84
N ARG A 254 -11.99 -4.02 13.60
CA ARG A 254 -13.21 -3.77 12.83
C ARG A 254 -13.42 -4.97 11.90
N VAL A 255 -14.58 -5.58 11.98
CA VAL A 255 -14.98 -6.64 11.06
C VAL A 255 -15.93 -6.03 10.04
N ALA A 256 -15.57 -6.10 8.78
CA ALA A 256 -16.42 -5.68 7.67
C ALA A 256 -16.75 -6.89 6.80
N THR A 257 -18.00 -7.04 6.40
CA THR A 257 -18.41 -8.02 5.40
C THR A 257 -18.05 -7.43 4.04
N ALA A 258 -17.06 -8.01 3.37
CA ALA A 258 -16.57 -7.54 2.09
C ALA A 258 -17.32 -8.18 0.91
N VAL A 259 -17.78 -9.42 1.09
CA VAL A 259 -18.60 -10.18 0.12
C VAL A 259 -19.70 -10.88 0.91
N GLU A 260 -20.93 -10.86 0.45
CA GLU A 260 -22.08 -11.46 1.15
C GLU A 260 -22.95 -12.27 0.21
N GLY A 261 -23.05 -13.58 0.46
CA GLY A 261 -24.00 -14.49 -0.17
C GLY A 261 -23.88 -14.60 -1.70
N VAL A 262 -22.67 -14.51 -2.26
CA VAL A 262 -22.48 -14.50 -3.73
C VAL A 262 -22.47 -15.91 -4.28
N ASP A 263 -23.29 -16.12 -5.34
CA ASP A 263 -23.31 -17.31 -6.18
C ASP A 263 -22.71 -16.98 -7.55
N LEU A 264 -21.71 -17.76 -7.99
CA LEU A 264 -21.02 -17.56 -9.25
C LEU A 264 -20.56 -18.90 -9.83
N GLU A 265 -20.90 -19.15 -11.09
CA GLU A 265 -20.39 -20.27 -11.88
C GLU A 265 -19.79 -19.74 -13.17
N VAL A 266 -18.59 -20.22 -13.53
CA VAL A 266 -17.86 -19.79 -14.73
C VAL A 266 -17.40 -21.03 -15.49
N GLY A 267 -17.85 -21.19 -16.71
CA GLY A 267 -17.53 -22.28 -17.61
C GLY A 267 -16.24 -22.03 -18.41
N ASP A 268 -15.75 -23.10 -19.04
CA ASP A 268 -14.62 -23.01 -19.98
C ASP A 268 -14.92 -22.07 -21.13
N GLY A 269 -13.95 -21.24 -21.53
CA GLY A 269 -14.07 -20.32 -22.66
C GLY A 269 -15.05 -19.17 -22.44
N SER A 270 -15.53 -18.95 -21.21
CA SER A 270 -16.43 -17.85 -20.89
C SER A 270 -15.76 -16.77 -20.04
N THR A 271 -16.24 -15.53 -20.21
CA THR A 271 -15.80 -14.37 -19.43
C THR A 271 -16.93 -13.82 -18.57
N VAL A 272 -16.66 -13.63 -17.28
CA VAL A 272 -17.56 -12.92 -16.36
C VAL A 272 -16.90 -11.61 -15.92
N ALA A 273 -17.61 -10.49 -16.18
CA ALA A 273 -17.21 -9.18 -15.67
C ALA A 273 -17.83 -8.91 -14.30
N LEU A 274 -17.02 -8.55 -13.33
CA LEU A 274 -17.44 -8.07 -12.01
C LEU A 274 -17.44 -6.54 -12.03
N VAL A 275 -18.62 -5.93 -11.94
CA VAL A 275 -18.79 -4.49 -11.94
C VAL A 275 -19.34 -4.00 -10.59
N GLY A 276 -19.10 -2.75 -10.25
CA GLY A 276 -19.61 -2.15 -9.00
C GLY A 276 -18.66 -1.10 -8.44
N PRO A 277 -19.09 -0.24 -7.53
CA PRO A 277 -18.28 0.86 -7.00
C PRO A 277 -17.00 0.37 -6.30
N SER A 278 -16.05 1.29 -6.12
CA SER A 278 -14.85 1.01 -5.32
C SER A 278 -15.25 0.61 -3.90
N GLY A 279 -14.64 -0.46 -3.37
CA GLY A 279 -15.01 -0.99 -2.05
C GLY A 279 -16.17 -1.99 -2.03
N SER A 280 -16.82 -2.30 -3.16
CA SER A 280 -17.91 -3.29 -3.23
C SER A 280 -17.47 -4.75 -3.04
N GLY A 281 -16.18 -5.01 -2.89
CA GLY A 281 -15.65 -6.35 -2.62
C GLY A 281 -15.19 -7.15 -3.85
N LYS A 282 -15.11 -6.54 -5.04
CA LYS A 282 -14.65 -7.21 -6.30
C LYS A 282 -13.31 -7.94 -6.11
N SER A 283 -12.29 -7.23 -5.67
CA SER A 283 -10.95 -7.81 -5.41
C SER A 283 -11.00 -8.91 -4.35
N THR A 284 -11.85 -8.75 -3.31
CA THR A 284 -12.02 -9.76 -2.27
C THR A 284 -12.70 -11.02 -2.79
N LEU A 285 -13.66 -10.88 -3.71
CA LEU A 285 -14.30 -12.00 -4.40
C LEU A 285 -13.27 -12.75 -5.25
N LEU A 286 -12.49 -12.04 -6.07
CA LEU A 286 -11.42 -12.65 -6.87
C LEU A 286 -10.39 -13.38 -5.99
N GLU A 287 -9.94 -12.77 -4.88
CA GLU A 287 -9.03 -13.41 -3.93
C GLU A 287 -9.63 -14.67 -3.29
N ALA A 288 -10.94 -14.66 -3.02
CA ALA A 288 -11.63 -15.84 -2.47
C ALA A 288 -11.74 -16.95 -3.52
N LEU A 289 -12.07 -16.64 -4.77
CA LEU A 289 -12.08 -17.59 -5.89
C LEU A 289 -10.68 -18.19 -6.13
N ALA A 290 -9.63 -17.38 -5.96
CA ALA A 290 -8.23 -17.84 -6.03
C ALA A 290 -7.79 -18.65 -4.79
N GLY A 291 -8.61 -18.80 -3.75
CA GLY A 291 -8.22 -19.46 -2.50
C GLY A 291 -7.13 -18.73 -1.72
N LEU A 292 -7.01 -17.40 -1.92
CA LEU A 292 -6.03 -16.54 -1.26
C LEU A 292 -6.54 -15.95 0.06
N VAL A 293 -7.87 -15.93 0.23
CA VAL A 293 -8.57 -15.48 1.43
C VAL A 293 -9.51 -16.58 1.89
N ARG A 294 -9.57 -16.79 3.20
CA ARG A 294 -10.52 -17.76 3.79
C ARG A 294 -11.94 -17.24 3.71
N THR A 295 -12.85 -18.10 3.29
CA THR A 295 -14.28 -17.86 3.32
C THR A 295 -14.81 -17.86 4.76
N SER A 296 -15.76 -16.99 5.08
CA SER A 296 -16.44 -16.99 6.39
C SER A 296 -17.64 -17.94 6.40
N SER A 297 -18.35 -18.04 5.26
CA SER A 297 -19.38 -19.03 4.98
C SER A 297 -19.48 -19.25 3.46
N GLY A 298 -20.20 -20.29 3.05
CA GLY A 298 -20.27 -20.70 1.66
C GLY A 298 -19.05 -21.51 1.22
N THR A 299 -19.02 -21.90 -0.05
CA THR A 299 -17.96 -22.73 -0.64
C THR A 299 -17.44 -22.16 -1.93
N VAL A 300 -16.16 -22.40 -2.21
CA VAL A 300 -15.55 -22.21 -3.53
C VAL A 300 -14.97 -23.55 -3.95
N GLU A 301 -15.34 -24.00 -5.13
CA GLU A 301 -14.88 -25.27 -5.69
C GLU A 301 -14.30 -25.07 -7.08
N LEU A 302 -13.14 -25.66 -7.33
CA LEU A 302 -12.60 -25.85 -8.66
C LEU A 302 -13.00 -27.23 -9.16
N ARG A 303 -13.22 -27.36 -10.48
CA ARG A 303 -13.56 -28.64 -11.12
C ARG A 303 -12.57 -29.75 -10.76
N SER A 304 -13.03 -30.99 -10.69
CA SER A 304 -12.26 -32.12 -10.16
C SER A 304 -11.03 -32.50 -10.97
N ASP A 305 -11.06 -32.30 -12.28
CA ASP A 305 -9.92 -32.56 -13.20
C ASP A 305 -8.75 -31.57 -13.05
N LEU A 306 -8.98 -30.47 -12.33
CA LEU A 306 -7.96 -29.45 -12.08
C LEU A 306 -7.06 -29.78 -10.85
N GLY A 307 -6.88 -31.05 -10.52
CA GLY A 307 -6.03 -31.50 -9.41
C GLY A 307 -6.79 -31.92 -8.15
N GLY A 308 -8.03 -32.42 -8.32
CA GLY A 308 -8.93 -32.89 -7.25
C GLY A 308 -10.05 -31.92 -6.90
N ARG A 309 -11.22 -32.46 -6.51
CA ARG A 309 -12.34 -31.64 -5.99
C ARG A 309 -11.93 -30.92 -4.73
N GLY A 310 -12.27 -29.64 -4.61
CA GLY A 310 -12.26 -28.96 -3.33
C GLY A 310 -11.82 -27.50 -3.34
N ASP A 311 -11.80 -26.99 -2.15
CA ASP A 311 -11.46 -25.63 -1.79
C ASP A 311 -10.04 -25.24 -2.30
N PRO A 312 -9.91 -24.25 -3.16
CA PRO A 312 -8.61 -23.79 -3.67
C PRO A 312 -7.65 -23.33 -2.56
N SER A 313 -8.17 -22.92 -1.41
CA SER A 313 -7.35 -22.49 -0.28
C SER A 313 -6.49 -23.61 0.33
N ARG A 314 -6.87 -24.88 0.12
CA ARG A 314 -6.18 -26.06 0.65
C ARG A 314 -5.18 -26.69 -0.30
N ARG A 315 -5.11 -26.21 -1.54
CA ARG A 315 -4.19 -26.73 -2.56
C ARG A 315 -2.74 -26.34 -2.28
N SER A 316 -1.81 -27.17 -2.74
CA SER A 316 -0.40 -26.79 -2.79
C SER A 316 -0.21 -25.62 -3.78
N SER A 317 0.88 -24.84 -3.63
CA SER A 317 1.14 -23.72 -4.52
C SER A 317 1.25 -24.13 -6.00
N PRO A 318 1.98 -25.20 -6.39
CA PRO A 318 2.02 -25.65 -7.78
C PRO A 318 0.66 -26.13 -8.31
N ASP A 319 -0.13 -26.85 -7.50
CA ASP A 319 -1.44 -27.36 -7.92
C ASP A 319 -2.46 -26.21 -8.08
N LEU A 320 -2.37 -25.19 -7.24
CA LEU A 320 -3.17 -23.99 -7.38
C LEU A 320 -2.80 -23.24 -8.66
N ALA A 321 -1.50 -23.03 -8.91
CA ALA A 321 -1.01 -22.32 -10.08
C ALA A 321 -1.36 -23.02 -11.41
N ARG A 322 -1.42 -24.38 -11.45
CA ARG A 322 -1.90 -25.09 -12.64
C ARG A 322 -3.34 -24.74 -12.98
N ALA A 323 -4.17 -24.55 -11.97
CA ALA A 323 -5.58 -24.33 -12.15
C ALA A 323 -5.94 -22.85 -12.31
N VAL A 324 -5.33 -21.99 -11.51
CA VAL A 324 -5.72 -20.58 -11.35
C VAL A 324 -4.55 -19.65 -11.58
N ALA A 325 -4.74 -18.68 -12.46
CA ALA A 325 -3.90 -17.49 -12.56
C ALA A 325 -4.57 -16.29 -11.89
N TRP A 326 -3.78 -15.42 -11.31
CA TRP A 326 -4.24 -14.16 -10.75
C TRP A 326 -3.41 -12.98 -11.22
N VAL A 327 -4.09 -11.99 -11.80
CA VAL A 327 -3.53 -10.71 -12.22
C VAL A 327 -4.00 -9.64 -11.23
N PRO A 328 -3.15 -9.19 -10.31
CA PRO A 328 -3.53 -8.18 -9.32
C PRO A 328 -3.55 -6.78 -9.94
N GLN A 329 -4.22 -5.86 -9.25
CA GLN A 329 -4.27 -4.46 -9.64
C GLN A 329 -2.87 -3.81 -9.71
N ARG A 330 -1.93 -4.20 -8.82
CA ARG A 330 -0.54 -3.72 -8.83
C ARG A 330 0.40 -4.75 -9.48
N ALA A 331 0.82 -4.49 -10.71
CA ALA A 331 1.70 -5.39 -11.46
C ALA A 331 3.05 -5.63 -10.75
N ALA A 332 3.64 -4.60 -10.17
CA ALA A 332 4.94 -4.68 -9.51
C ALA A 332 4.99 -5.67 -8.32
N SER A 333 3.86 -5.96 -7.67
CA SER A 333 3.80 -6.92 -6.55
C SER A 333 3.98 -8.38 -6.97
N THR A 334 3.87 -8.69 -8.26
CA THR A 334 4.02 -10.06 -8.78
C THR A 334 5.43 -10.41 -9.23
N ILE A 335 6.32 -9.44 -9.35
CA ILE A 335 7.67 -9.64 -9.87
C ILE A 335 8.51 -10.51 -8.92
N VAL A 336 8.99 -11.64 -9.42
CA VAL A 336 9.74 -12.65 -8.63
C VAL A 336 11.10 -12.97 -9.21
N ARG A 337 11.40 -12.55 -10.45
CA ARG A 337 12.65 -12.84 -11.17
C ARG A 337 13.41 -11.57 -11.51
N ARG A 338 14.63 -11.74 -12.06
CA ARG A 338 15.55 -10.65 -12.36
C ARG A 338 15.53 -10.23 -13.82
N THR A 339 15.01 -11.06 -14.71
CA THR A 339 14.86 -10.75 -16.14
C THR A 339 13.41 -10.91 -16.58
N VAL A 340 12.99 -10.16 -17.58
CA VAL A 340 11.65 -10.22 -18.17
C VAL A 340 11.36 -11.65 -18.67
N ARG A 341 12.31 -12.29 -19.34
CA ARG A 341 12.16 -13.68 -19.82
C ARG A 341 11.93 -14.66 -18.67
N ASP A 342 12.80 -14.63 -17.64
CA ASP A 342 12.66 -15.52 -16.49
C ASP A 342 11.36 -15.27 -15.72
N GLU A 343 10.89 -14.03 -15.70
CA GLU A 343 9.63 -13.65 -15.05
C GLU A 343 8.44 -14.34 -15.70
N VAL A 344 8.38 -14.37 -17.03
CA VAL A 344 7.31 -15.07 -17.78
C VAL A 344 7.43 -16.57 -17.62
N LEU A 345 8.63 -17.13 -17.71
CA LEU A 345 8.89 -18.58 -17.58
C LEU A 345 8.62 -19.15 -16.21
N ALA A 346 8.75 -18.33 -15.16
CA ALA A 346 8.77 -18.79 -13.76
C ALA A 346 7.57 -19.69 -13.39
N THR A 347 6.36 -19.31 -13.79
CA THR A 347 5.14 -20.08 -13.46
C THR A 347 5.06 -21.36 -14.28
N SER A 348 5.37 -21.31 -15.59
CA SER A 348 5.36 -22.48 -16.47
C SER A 348 6.26 -23.59 -15.93
N LEU A 349 7.48 -23.23 -15.53
CA LEU A 349 8.44 -24.18 -14.95
C LEU A 349 8.00 -24.70 -13.59
N ALA A 350 7.42 -23.83 -12.74
CA ALA A 350 6.95 -24.21 -11.41
C ALA A 350 5.78 -25.21 -11.46
N VAL A 351 4.93 -25.14 -12.50
CA VAL A 351 3.80 -26.07 -12.68
C VAL A 351 4.16 -27.30 -13.52
N GLY A 352 5.40 -27.39 -14.04
CA GLY A 352 5.91 -28.56 -14.78
C GLY A 352 5.51 -28.58 -16.25
N VAL A 353 5.31 -27.42 -16.89
CA VAL A 353 5.23 -27.34 -18.35
C VAL A 353 6.58 -27.73 -18.94
N GLU A 354 6.57 -28.47 -20.05
CA GLU A 354 7.79 -28.84 -20.73
C GLU A 354 8.63 -27.59 -21.11
N PRO A 355 9.93 -27.56 -20.78
CA PRO A 355 10.75 -26.36 -20.99
C PRO A 355 10.72 -25.82 -22.42
N ALA A 356 10.79 -26.70 -23.44
CA ALA A 356 10.74 -26.29 -24.85
C ALA A 356 9.41 -25.60 -25.20
N VAL A 357 8.28 -26.10 -24.69
CA VAL A 357 6.95 -25.51 -24.90
C VAL A 357 6.84 -24.17 -24.16
N ALA A 358 7.34 -24.11 -22.92
CA ALA A 358 7.32 -22.88 -22.12
C ALA A 358 8.16 -21.79 -22.78
N GLU A 359 9.35 -22.11 -23.30
CA GLU A 359 10.25 -21.21 -24.02
C GLU A 359 9.61 -20.68 -25.30
N ALA A 360 9.04 -21.55 -26.14
CA ALA A 360 8.41 -21.18 -27.40
C ALA A 360 7.21 -20.21 -27.14
N ARG A 361 6.35 -20.51 -26.16
CA ARG A 361 5.24 -19.63 -25.77
C ARG A 361 5.72 -18.29 -25.24
N THR A 362 6.73 -18.31 -24.39
CA THR A 362 7.31 -17.08 -23.82
C THR A 362 7.83 -16.17 -24.92
N GLY A 363 8.58 -16.70 -25.87
CA GLY A 363 9.10 -15.93 -27.00
C GLY A 363 7.99 -15.29 -27.85
N LEU A 364 6.95 -16.08 -28.19
CA LEU A 364 5.78 -15.60 -28.94
C LEU A 364 5.04 -14.49 -28.18
N VAL A 365 4.75 -14.69 -26.89
CA VAL A 365 4.01 -13.72 -26.08
C VAL A 365 4.82 -12.43 -25.91
N LEU A 366 6.13 -12.52 -25.64
CA LEU A 366 6.99 -11.34 -25.49
C LEU A 366 7.08 -10.55 -26.81
N ASP A 367 7.18 -11.23 -27.94
CA ASP A 367 7.20 -10.58 -29.26
C ASP A 367 5.90 -9.83 -29.54
N ARG A 368 4.76 -10.51 -29.43
CA ARG A 368 3.43 -9.92 -29.69
C ARG A 368 3.08 -8.75 -28.75
N LEU A 369 3.63 -8.75 -27.53
CA LEU A 369 3.43 -7.67 -26.55
C LEU A 369 4.44 -6.54 -26.68
N GLY A 370 5.38 -6.62 -27.64
CA GLY A 370 6.43 -5.62 -27.81
C GLY A 370 7.43 -5.59 -26.66
N LEU A 371 7.66 -6.73 -25.99
CA LEU A 371 8.60 -6.86 -24.87
C LEU A 371 9.86 -7.67 -25.22
N ALA A 372 9.98 -8.19 -26.44
CA ALA A 372 11.11 -9.05 -26.86
C ALA A 372 12.47 -8.34 -26.71
N HIS A 373 12.53 -7.05 -27.03
CA HIS A 373 13.76 -6.25 -26.92
C HIS A 373 14.19 -5.99 -25.45
N LEU A 374 13.33 -6.28 -24.47
CA LEU A 374 13.54 -6.12 -23.02
C LEU A 374 13.74 -7.46 -22.31
N GLU A 375 13.87 -8.58 -23.02
CA GLU A 375 13.87 -9.93 -22.42
C GLU A 375 14.93 -10.13 -21.34
N THR A 376 16.07 -9.46 -21.43
CA THR A 376 17.18 -9.50 -20.48
C THR A 376 17.13 -8.38 -19.42
N ALA A 377 16.24 -7.41 -19.58
CA ALA A 377 16.10 -6.27 -18.66
C ALA A 377 15.52 -6.69 -17.30
N ASP A 378 15.84 -5.92 -16.26
CA ASP A 378 15.19 -6.10 -14.96
C ASP A 378 13.72 -5.64 -15.03
N PRO A 379 12.74 -6.50 -14.71
CA PRO A 379 11.32 -6.17 -14.73
C PRO A 379 10.94 -4.92 -13.90
N ARG A 380 11.74 -4.58 -12.91
CA ARG A 380 11.49 -3.44 -12.02
C ARG A 380 11.83 -2.09 -12.65
N GLN A 381 12.64 -2.12 -13.71
CA GLN A 381 13.06 -0.92 -14.46
C GLN A 381 12.13 -0.60 -15.63
N LEU A 382 11.17 -1.46 -15.93
CA LEU A 382 10.18 -1.27 -16.97
C LEU A 382 9.21 -0.13 -16.62
N SER A 383 8.69 0.53 -17.65
CA SER A 383 7.56 1.46 -17.50
C SER A 383 6.31 0.76 -16.92
N GLY A 384 5.39 1.51 -16.34
CA GLY A 384 4.16 0.95 -15.76
C GLY A 384 3.34 0.12 -16.75
N GLY A 385 3.24 0.56 -18.02
CA GLY A 385 2.57 -0.19 -19.09
C GLY A 385 3.29 -1.49 -19.44
N GLU A 386 4.62 -1.48 -19.55
CA GLU A 386 5.43 -2.68 -19.80
C GLU A 386 5.33 -3.66 -18.64
N GLN A 387 5.41 -3.18 -17.39
CA GLN A 387 5.21 -4.02 -16.21
C GLN A 387 3.80 -4.66 -16.20
N ARG A 388 2.78 -3.94 -16.64
CA ARG A 388 1.42 -4.48 -16.72
C ARG A 388 1.32 -5.59 -17.78
N ARG A 389 1.82 -5.35 -19.00
CA ARG A 389 1.87 -6.36 -20.04
C ARG A 389 2.63 -7.60 -19.57
N LEU A 390 3.79 -7.40 -18.95
CA LEU A 390 4.60 -8.48 -18.36
C LEU A 390 3.85 -9.27 -17.30
N ALA A 391 3.17 -8.61 -16.37
CA ALA A 391 2.44 -9.27 -15.28
C ALA A 391 1.31 -10.15 -15.81
N VAL A 392 0.55 -9.68 -16.81
CA VAL A 392 -0.51 -10.47 -17.44
C VAL A 392 0.10 -11.65 -18.20
N ALA A 393 1.14 -11.44 -19.00
CA ALA A 393 1.85 -12.51 -19.72
C ALA A 393 2.34 -13.60 -18.76
N ALA A 394 3.05 -13.21 -17.70
CA ALA A 394 3.60 -14.12 -16.70
C ALA A 394 2.53 -14.89 -15.92
N ALA A 395 1.32 -14.31 -15.78
CA ALA A 395 0.21 -14.97 -15.13
C ALA A 395 -0.44 -16.06 -16.00
N VAL A 396 -0.43 -15.92 -17.34
CA VAL A 396 -1.25 -16.78 -18.20
C VAL A 396 -0.47 -17.68 -19.17
N VAL A 397 0.83 -17.46 -19.39
CA VAL A 397 1.65 -18.19 -20.40
C VAL A 397 1.63 -19.71 -20.20
N HIS A 398 1.46 -20.20 -18.96
CA HIS A 398 1.33 -21.62 -18.65
C HIS A 398 -0.07 -22.19 -18.98
N GLN A 399 -0.98 -21.34 -19.47
CA GLN A 399 -2.35 -21.67 -19.88
C GLN A 399 -3.18 -22.27 -18.73
N PRO A 400 -3.48 -21.49 -17.67
CA PRO A 400 -4.32 -21.92 -16.55
C PRO A 400 -5.76 -22.18 -17.01
N SER A 401 -6.53 -22.92 -16.22
CA SER A 401 -7.94 -23.17 -16.53
C SER A 401 -8.85 -22.02 -16.08
N VAL A 402 -8.45 -21.26 -15.06
CA VAL A 402 -9.19 -20.09 -14.55
C VAL A 402 -8.23 -18.91 -14.49
N VAL A 403 -8.63 -17.79 -15.06
CA VAL A 403 -7.91 -16.51 -15.00
C VAL A 403 -8.76 -15.51 -14.21
N LEU A 404 -8.20 -14.96 -13.15
CA LEU A 404 -8.82 -13.96 -12.30
C LEU A 404 -8.03 -12.66 -12.43
N ALA A 405 -8.64 -11.62 -12.99
CA ALA A 405 -7.96 -10.34 -13.26
C ALA A 405 -8.64 -9.18 -12.50
N ASP A 406 -7.85 -8.46 -11.72
CA ASP A 406 -8.31 -7.32 -10.92
C ASP A 406 -7.87 -6.02 -11.57
N GLU A 407 -8.83 -5.29 -12.15
CA GLU A 407 -8.64 -4.02 -12.86
C GLU A 407 -7.45 -4.06 -13.85
N PRO A 408 -7.43 -5.03 -14.81
CA PRO A 408 -6.25 -5.26 -15.65
C PRO A 408 -5.94 -4.11 -16.62
N THR A 409 -6.94 -3.29 -16.97
CA THR A 409 -6.84 -2.19 -17.97
C THR A 409 -6.82 -0.80 -17.36
N VAL A 410 -6.94 -0.67 -16.03
CA VAL A 410 -6.99 0.63 -15.34
C VAL A 410 -5.66 1.38 -15.51
N GLY A 411 -5.76 2.68 -15.84
CA GLY A 411 -4.60 3.58 -16.00
C GLY A 411 -3.71 3.24 -17.19
N GLN A 412 -4.21 2.49 -18.18
CA GLN A 412 -3.42 2.07 -19.34
C GLN A 412 -3.69 2.95 -20.56
N ASP A 413 -2.64 3.16 -21.35
CA ASP A 413 -2.76 3.71 -22.70
C ASP A 413 -3.43 2.69 -23.65
N ARG A 414 -3.86 3.13 -24.83
CA ARG A 414 -4.56 2.30 -25.81
C ARG A 414 -3.77 1.08 -26.26
N LEU A 415 -2.44 1.19 -26.41
CA LEU A 415 -1.59 0.09 -26.86
C LEU A 415 -1.47 -0.99 -25.79
N THR A 416 -1.27 -0.59 -24.54
CA THR A 416 -1.23 -1.52 -23.41
C THR A 416 -2.60 -2.16 -23.19
N TRP A 417 -3.69 -1.41 -23.31
CA TRP A 417 -5.04 -1.93 -23.25
C TRP A 417 -5.28 -3.04 -24.29
N ALA A 418 -4.94 -2.76 -25.56
CA ALA A 418 -5.06 -3.73 -26.65
C ALA A 418 -4.31 -5.03 -26.39
N ALA A 419 -3.08 -4.92 -25.86
CA ALA A 419 -2.25 -6.05 -25.51
C ALA A 419 -2.86 -6.88 -24.34
N VAL A 420 -3.31 -6.23 -23.28
CA VAL A 420 -3.91 -6.88 -22.10
C VAL A 420 -5.21 -7.59 -22.47
N VAL A 421 -6.11 -6.92 -23.20
CA VAL A 421 -7.38 -7.50 -23.61
C VAL A 421 -7.14 -8.65 -24.60
N GLY A 422 -6.18 -8.49 -25.53
CA GLY A 422 -5.82 -9.52 -26.48
C GLY A 422 -5.32 -10.81 -25.82
N ILE A 423 -4.51 -10.71 -24.75
CA ILE A 423 -4.10 -11.89 -23.98
C ILE A 423 -5.30 -12.55 -23.29
N LEU A 424 -6.17 -11.76 -22.67
CA LEU A 424 -7.35 -12.30 -21.98
C LEU A 424 -8.31 -12.98 -22.96
N ASP A 425 -8.53 -12.40 -24.14
CA ASP A 425 -9.34 -13.00 -25.22
C ASP A 425 -8.70 -14.29 -25.75
N ALA A 426 -7.38 -14.30 -25.94
CA ALA A 426 -6.66 -15.49 -26.43
C ALA A 426 -6.74 -16.67 -25.46
N VAL A 427 -6.53 -16.46 -24.16
CA VAL A 427 -6.65 -17.56 -23.18
C VAL A 427 -8.09 -18.00 -23.00
N ARG A 428 -9.09 -17.11 -23.11
CA ARG A 428 -10.50 -17.45 -23.12
C ARG A 428 -10.82 -18.34 -24.33
N THR A 429 -10.43 -17.93 -25.51
CA THR A 429 -10.64 -18.71 -26.75
C THR A 429 -9.95 -20.06 -26.69
N ALA A 430 -8.80 -20.14 -26.01
CA ALA A 430 -8.10 -21.41 -25.75
C ALA A 430 -8.78 -22.29 -24.66
N GLY A 431 -9.92 -21.86 -24.12
CA GLY A 431 -10.76 -22.64 -23.20
C GLY A 431 -10.57 -22.31 -21.72
N SER A 432 -9.90 -21.22 -21.35
CA SER A 432 -9.82 -20.78 -19.95
C SER A 432 -11.10 -20.04 -19.55
N ALA A 433 -11.58 -20.25 -18.33
CA ALA A 433 -12.61 -19.43 -17.70
C ALA A 433 -11.98 -18.12 -17.22
N VAL A 434 -12.56 -16.98 -17.55
CA VAL A 434 -12.02 -15.65 -17.22
C VAL A 434 -12.98 -14.89 -16.31
N VAL A 435 -12.50 -14.37 -15.19
CA VAL A 435 -13.25 -13.45 -14.32
C VAL A 435 -12.47 -12.16 -14.21
N VAL A 436 -13.07 -11.06 -14.65
CA VAL A 436 -12.44 -9.74 -14.67
C VAL A 436 -13.21 -8.77 -13.79
N ALA A 437 -12.60 -8.25 -12.75
CA ALA A 437 -13.12 -7.08 -12.05
C ALA A 437 -12.69 -5.83 -12.82
N THR A 438 -13.64 -5.00 -13.26
CA THR A 438 -13.30 -3.82 -14.06
C THR A 438 -14.41 -2.77 -14.03
N HIS A 439 -14.02 -1.52 -14.32
CA HIS A 439 -14.89 -0.38 -14.62
C HIS A 439 -14.82 0.03 -16.10
N ASP A 440 -14.11 -0.73 -16.91
CA ASP A 440 -13.88 -0.44 -18.32
C ASP A 440 -15.06 -1.00 -19.16
N ASP A 441 -15.91 -0.11 -19.67
CA ASP A 441 -17.09 -0.49 -20.46
C ASP A 441 -16.72 -1.32 -21.70
N ALA A 442 -15.57 -1.06 -22.33
CA ALA A 442 -15.11 -1.81 -23.47
C ALA A 442 -14.73 -3.27 -23.12
N VAL A 443 -14.26 -3.51 -21.91
CA VAL A 443 -14.01 -4.87 -21.38
C VAL A 443 -15.34 -5.52 -20.95
N VAL A 444 -16.23 -4.76 -20.29
CA VAL A 444 -17.54 -5.25 -19.84
C VAL A 444 -18.40 -5.70 -21.02
N SER A 445 -18.39 -4.95 -22.14
CA SER A 445 -19.16 -5.28 -23.34
C SER A 445 -18.69 -6.57 -24.05
N ARG A 446 -17.49 -7.04 -23.78
CA ARG A 446 -16.90 -8.30 -24.29
C ARG A 446 -17.17 -9.50 -23.39
N ALA A 447 -17.72 -9.29 -22.19
CA ALA A 447 -18.00 -10.37 -21.26
C ALA A 447 -19.32 -11.09 -21.63
N ASP A 448 -19.34 -12.41 -21.49
CA ASP A 448 -20.52 -13.23 -21.70
C ASP A 448 -21.58 -13.02 -20.62
N ARG A 449 -21.14 -12.63 -19.42
CA ARG A 449 -21.99 -12.37 -18.25
C ARG A 449 -21.42 -11.24 -17.39
N VAL A 450 -22.30 -10.39 -16.87
CA VAL A 450 -21.95 -9.32 -15.93
C VAL A 450 -22.55 -9.62 -14.57
N LEU A 451 -21.72 -9.59 -13.54
CA LEU A 451 -22.13 -9.68 -12.13
C LEU A 451 -21.93 -8.31 -11.47
N THR A 452 -23.04 -7.66 -11.10
CA THR A 452 -23.00 -6.37 -10.42
C THR A 452 -22.91 -6.57 -8.92
N MET A 453 -21.82 -6.11 -8.34
CA MET A 453 -21.61 -6.10 -6.89
C MET A 453 -22.14 -4.81 -6.28
N ARG A 454 -22.92 -4.94 -5.22
CA ARG A 454 -23.46 -3.79 -4.48
C ARG A 454 -22.46 -3.30 -3.46
N GLU A 455 -22.51 -2.01 -3.17
CA GLU A 455 -21.73 -1.44 -2.06
C GLU A 455 -22.21 -2.10 -0.75
N GLY A 456 -21.30 -2.78 -0.06
CA GLY A 456 -21.54 -3.27 1.29
C GLY A 456 -21.79 -2.09 2.24
N PRO A 457 -22.47 -2.29 3.39
CA PRO A 457 -22.65 -1.22 4.35
C PRO A 457 -21.26 -0.69 4.73
N ARG A 458 -20.99 0.57 4.35
CA ARG A 458 -19.79 1.26 4.81
C ARG A 458 -19.77 1.14 6.33
N PRO A 459 -18.64 0.77 6.95
CA PRO A 459 -18.52 0.92 8.37
C PRO A 459 -18.79 2.39 8.67
N THR A 460 -19.98 2.69 9.13
CA THR A 460 -20.35 4.04 9.50
C THR A 460 -19.30 4.54 10.48
N HIS A 461 -18.58 5.59 10.12
CA HIS A 461 -17.88 6.43 11.09
C HIS A 461 -18.95 7.12 11.97
N THR A 462 -19.67 6.34 12.74
CA THR A 462 -20.35 6.90 13.89
C THR A 462 -19.23 7.23 14.88
N PRO A 463 -18.96 8.50 15.16
CA PRO A 463 -18.26 8.85 16.37
C PRO A 463 -19.11 8.22 17.48
N GLY A 464 -18.58 7.14 18.09
CA GLY A 464 -19.26 6.53 19.21
C GLY A 464 -19.57 7.62 20.25
N PRO A 465 -20.72 7.59 20.91
CA PRO A 465 -21.08 8.61 21.89
C PRO A 465 -20.00 8.63 22.99
N GLY A 466 -19.26 9.74 23.04
CA GLY A 466 -18.17 9.98 23.97
C GLY A 466 -16.85 9.28 23.55
N GLU A 467 -15.78 10.07 23.45
CA GLU A 467 -14.42 9.50 23.37
C GLU A 467 -14.26 8.44 24.47
N PRO A 468 -13.89 7.19 24.14
CA PRO A 468 -13.65 6.19 25.17
C PRO A 468 -12.59 6.77 26.11
N ARG A 469 -12.92 6.90 27.39
CA ARG A 469 -11.99 7.41 28.41
C ARG A 469 -10.70 6.62 28.28
N ARG A 470 -9.67 7.27 27.72
CA ARG A 470 -8.40 6.64 27.37
C ARG A 470 -7.72 6.14 28.65
N SER A 471 -7.12 4.95 28.59
CA SER A 471 -6.26 4.44 29.67
C SER A 471 -5.16 5.46 30.02
N LEU A 472 -4.57 5.38 31.20
CA LEU A 472 -3.47 6.27 31.61
C LEU A 472 -2.33 6.26 30.59
N ALA A 473 -1.90 5.08 30.13
CA ALA A 473 -0.88 4.94 29.07
C ALA A 473 -1.24 5.70 27.79
N ALA A 474 -2.51 5.72 27.39
CA ALA A 474 -2.96 6.45 26.20
C ALA A 474 -3.01 7.98 26.37
N ARG A 475 -2.85 8.48 27.60
CA ARG A 475 -2.77 9.92 27.91
C ARG A 475 -1.35 10.42 28.05
N CYS A 476 -0.37 9.51 28.16
CA CYS A 476 1.04 9.82 28.25
C CYS A 476 1.60 10.20 26.90
N GLY A 477 2.54 11.13 26.86
CA GLY A 477 3.32 11.45 25.67
C GLY A 477 4.31 10.34 25.33
N PRO A 478 4.72 10.25 24.07
CA PRO A 478 5.59 9.17 23.58
C PRO A 478 6.97 9.14 24.25
N LEU A 479 7.55 10.31 24.57
CA LEU A 479 8.85 10.36 25.25
C LEU A 479 8.79 9.82 26.68
N SER A 480 7.72 10.04 27.44
CA SER A 480 7.58 9.52 28.78
C SER A 480 7.43 8.00 28.80
N LEU A 481 6.69 7.44 27.80
CA LEU A 481 6.54 5.99 27.63
C LEU A 481 7.85 5.33 27.23
N LEU A 482 8.58 5.89 26.26
CA LEU A 482 9.89 5.42 25.87
C LEU A 482 10.91 5.60 27.00
N GLY A 483 10.88 6.73 27.69
CA GLY A 483 11.71 6.99 28.86
C GLY A 483 11.52 5.95 29.95
N ALA A 484 10.26 5.59 30.25
CA ALA A 484 9.95 4.52 31.21
C ALA A 484 10.53 3.16 30.75
N CYS A 485 10.44 2.83 29.46
CA CYS A 485 11.06 1.62 28.91
C CYS A 485 12.59 1.67 28.95
N LEU A 486 13.22 2.82 28.70
CA LEU A 486 14.69 2.97 28.72
C LEU A 486 15.23 2.90 30.15
N LEU A 487 14.49 3.42 31.14
CA LEU A 487 14.91 3.39 32.54
C LEU A 487 15.07 1.96 33.09
N VAL A 488 14.35 0.97 32.52
CA VAL A 488 14.47 -0.44 32.95
C VAL A 488 15.66 -1.19 32.33
N LEU A 489 16.39 -0.59 31.39
CA LEU A 489 17.56 -1.23 30.76
C LEU A 489 18.66 -1.71 31.74
N PRO A 490 18.96 -1.03 32.87
CA PRO A 490 19.96 -1.51 33.82
C PRO A 490 19.46 -2.67 34.69
N LEU A 491 18.18 -3.09 34.65
CA LEU A 491 17.65 -4.17 35.48
C LEU A 491 18.48 -5.48 35.44
N PRO A 492 18.94 -5.97 34.28
CA PRO A 492 19.72 -7.22 34.24
C PRO A 492 21.02 -7.16 35.05
N ALA A 493 21.59 -5.96 35.22
CA ALA A 493 22.79 -5.77 36.03
C ALA A 493 22.49 -5.61 37.55
N LEU A 494 21.28 -5.13 37.87
CA LEU A 494 20.87 -4.94 39.26
C LEU A 494 20.31 -6.20 39.89
N VAL A 495 19.67 -7.06 39.11
CA VAL A 495 18.95 -8.27 39.54
C VAL A 495 19.83 -9.49 39.31
N THR A 496 20.24 -10.20 40.37
CA THR A 496 21.13 -11.34 40.29
C THR A 496 20.48 -12.68 40.57
N SER A 497 19.32 -12.69 41.29
CA SER A 497 18.58 -13.90 41.68
C SER A 497 17.15 -13.91 41.10
N TRP A 498 16.59 -15.11 40.96
CA TRP A 498 15.20 -15.27 40.51
C TRP A 498 14.18 -14.65 41.47
N ARG A 499 14.45 -14.65 42.79
CA ARG A 499 13.59 -14.03 43.80
C ARG A 499 13.51 -12.51 43.63
N GLN A 500 14.64 -11.86 43.34
CA GLN A 500 14.67 -10.43 43.04
C GLN A 500 13.90 -10.12 41.74
N SER A 501 14.03 -10.98 40.70
CA SER A 501 13.27 -10.85 39.48
C SER A 501 11.77 -10.90 39.72
N LEU A 502 11.28 -11.77 40.60
CA LEU A 502 9.85 -11.87 40.92
C LEU A 502 9.33 -10.59 41.60
N VAL A 503 10.08 -9.98 42.49
CA VAL A 503 9.69 -8.70 43.12
C VAL A 503 9.56 -7.60 42.08
N VAL A 504 10.53 -7.48 41.18
CA VAL A 504 10.48 -6.49 40.09
C VAL A 504 9.30 -6.75 39.18
N LEU A 505 9.07 -7.99 38.76
CA LEU A 505 7.92 -8.37 37.91
C LEU A 505 6.57 -8.09 38.59
N ALA A 506 6.46 -8.29 39.90
CA ALA A 506 5.23 -7.96 40.62
C ALA A 506 4.95 -6.45 40.58
N VAL A 507 6.00 -5.61 40.74
CA VAL A 507 5.87 -4.15 40.63
C VAL A 507 5.51 -3.75 39.17
N GLU A 508 6.16 -4.32 38.18
CA GLU A 508 5.87 -4.05 36.76
C GLU A 508 4.45 -4.44 36.37
N LEU A 509 3.98 -5.61 36.81
CA LEU A 509 2.61 -6.05 36.59
C LEU A 509 1.58 -5.12 37.22
N LEU A 510 1.82 -4.67 38.46
CA LEU A 510 0.96 -3.71 39.15
C LEU A 510 0.90 -2.38 38.40
N LEU A 511 2.07 -1.84 38.02
CA LEU A 511 2.15 -0.60 37.24
C LEU A 511 1.52 -0.76 35.86
N GLY A 512 1.72 -1.90 35.20
CA GLY A 512 1.09 -2.24 33.92
C GLY A 512 -0.43 -2.29 34.02
N LEU A 513 -1.00 -2.86 35.09
CA LEU A 513 -2.44 -2.85 35.37
C LEU A 513 -2.96 -1.42 35.57
N VAL A 514 -2.25 -0.59 36.32
CA VAL A 514 -2.59 0.83 36.52
C VAL A 514 -2.50 1.60 35.19
N ALA A 515 -1.48 1.38 34.40
CA ALA A 515 -1.30 2.02 33.09
C ALA A 515 -2.43 1.65 32.10
N LEU A 516 -2.91 0.42 32.16
CA LEU A 516 -3.99 -0.09 31.29
C LEU A 516 -5.39 0.23 31.85
N TRP A 517 -5.50 0.65 33.08
CA TRP A 517 -6.78 0.99 33.70
C TRP A 517 -7.42 2.24 33.07
N ALA A 518 -8.72 2.14 32.79
CA ALA A 518 -9.50 3.23 32.22
C ALA A 518 -10.64 3.62 33.21
N PRO A 519 -10.73 4.88 33.66
CA PRO A 519 -11.78 5.32 34.56
C PRO A 519 -13.18 5.06 33.97
N GLY A 520 -14.02 4.31 34.72
CA GLY A 520 -15.38 3.98 34.32
C GLY A 520 -15.58 2.72 33.49
N HIS A 521 -14.50 2.04 33.01
CA HIS A 521 -14.57 0.81 32.22
C HIS A 521 -13.69 -0.31 32.77
N GLY A 522 -13.01 -0.11 33.89
CA GLY A 522 -12.11 -1.11 34.48
C GLY A 522 -10.94 -1.50 33.62
N LEU A 523 -10.46 -2.71 33.81
CA LEU A 523 -9.49 -3.35 32.92
C LEU A 523 -10.22 -3.70 31.62
N ALA A 524 -9.72 -3.15 30.53
CA ALA A 524 -10.31 -3.13 29.20
C ALA A 524 -10.90 -4.47 28.67
N PRO A 525 -11.84 -4.41 27.68
CA PRO A 525 -12.57 -5.56 27.18
C PRO A 525 -11.65 -6.66 26.62
N THR A 526 -12.14 -7.90 26.68
CA THR A 526 -11.47 -9.17 26.35
C THR A 526 -10.58 -9.18 25.08
N GLY A 527 -10.86 -8.34 24.08
CA GLY A 527 -10.04 -8.22 22.87
C GLY A 527 -8.65 -7.59 23.06
N ARG A 528 -8.39 -6.83 24.15
CA ARG A 528 -7.05 -6.28 24.45
C ARG A 528 -6.11 -7.34 25.00
N TRP A 529 -6.61 -8.21 25.85
CA TRP A 529 -5.81 -9.30 26.43
C TRP A 529 -5.36 -10.30 25.38
N ARG A 530 -6.21 -10.63 24.40
CA ARG A 530 -5.87 -11.47 23.27
C ARG A 530 -4.75 -10.88 22.41
N ARG A 531 -4.75 -9.54 22.22
CA ARG A 531 -3.71 -8.84 21.47
C ARG A 531 -2.40 -8.74 22.26
N LEU A 532 -2.48 -8.45 23.55
CA LEU A 532 -1.32 -8.46 24.42
C LEU A 532 -0.66 -9.85 24.39
N GLY A 533 -1.45 -10.92 24.51
CA GLY A 533 -0.97 -12.31 24.38
C GLY A 533 -0.32 -12.58 23.03
N ALA A 534 -0.94 -12.18 21.92
CA ALA A 534 -0.36 -12.39 20.60
C ALA A 534 0.97 -11.62 20.40
N ARG A 535 1.09 -10.42 20.96
CA ARG A 535 2.33 -9.61 20.92
C ARG A 535 3.41 -10.16 21.86
N SER A 536 3.03 -10.86 22.92
CA SER A 536 3.97 -11.48 23.84
C SER A 536 4.60 -12.77 23.28
N ILE A 537 4.05 -13.38 22.22
CA ILE A 537 4.55 -14.66 21.68
C ILE A 537 6.03 -14.58 21.29
N PRO A 538 6.51 -13.60 20.49
CA PRO A 538 7.93 -13.51 20.15
C PRO A 538 8.82 -13.32 21.37
N ALA A 539 8.37 -12.50 22.32
CA ALA A 539 9.08 -12.29 23.58
C ALA A 539 9.16 -13.58 24.42
N LEU A 540 8.06 -14.33 24.53
CA LEU A 540 8.03 -15.63 25.22
C LEU A 540 8.95 -16.65 24.58
N VAL A 541 8.99 -16.72 23.24
CA VAL A 541 9.92 -17.61 22.53
C VAL A 541 11.38 -17.22 22.83
N GLY A 542 11.71 -15.93 22.85
CA GLY A 542 13.03 -15.42 23.21
C GLY A 542 13.40 -15.76 24.67
N ILE A 543 12.47 -15.54 25.61
CA ILE A 543 12.62 -15.86 27.03
C ILE A 543 12.87 -17.35 27.24
N LEU A 544 12.03 -18.21 26.61
CA LEU A 544 12.21 -19.66 26.67
C LEU A 544 13.55 -20.08 26.04
N GLY A 545 13.96 -19.46 24.94
CA GLY A 545 15.27 -19.70 24.33
C GLY A 545 16.43 -19.37 25.25
N VAL A 546 16.38 -18.22 25.93
CA VAL A 546 17.41 -17.82 26.91
C VAL A 546 17.41 -18.76 28.11
N THR A 547 16.23 -19.08 28.65
CA THR A 547 16.09 -20.04 29.76
C THR A 547 16.69 -21.38 29.39
N TRP A 548 16.34 -21.92 28.22
CA TRP A 548 16.83 -23.20 27.72
C TRP A 548 18.35 -23.20 27.49
N SER A 549 18.87 -22.18 26.82
CA SER A 549 20.31 -22.07 26.55
C SER A 549 21.12 -21.90 27.85
N THR A 550 20.65 -21.13 28.81
CA THR A 550 21.29 -20.98 30.12
C THR A 550 21.26 -22.28 30.92
N TRP A 551 20.15 -23.01 30.88
CA TRP A 551 20.07 -24.32 31.50
C TRP A 551 21.05 -25.32 30.87
N LEU A 552 21.11 -25.38 29.54
CA LEU A 552 21.99 -26.32 28.82
C LEU A 552 23.47 -26.01 29.02
N LEU A 553 23.85 -24.70 28.96
CA LEU A 553 25.24 -24.27 29.05
C LEU A 553 25.72 -24.00 30.49
N GLY A 554 24.79 -23.81 31.44
CA GLY A 554 25.04 -23.49 32.84
C GLY A 554 25.09 -24.68 33.78
N GLY A 555 25.33 -25.88 33.27
CA GLY A 555 25.47 -27.11 34.13
C GLY A 555 24.15 -27.67 34.63
N HIS A 556 23.04 -27.43 33.92
CA HIS A 556 21.70 -27.89 34.24
C HIS A 556 21.09 -27.32 35.54
N ASP A 557 21.59 -26.16 36.00
CA ASP A 557 21.03 -25.43 37.14
C ASP A 557 19.74 -24.70 36.72
N LEU A 558 18.63 -25.21 37.28
CA LEU A 558 17.29 -24.66 36.96
C LEU A 558 17.07 -23.29 37.59
N GLU A 559 17.65 -23.01 38.76
CA GLU A 559 17.48 -21.70 39.41
C GLU A 559 18.16 -20.58 38.61
N ILE A 560 19.38 -20.84 38.13
CA ILE A 560 20.11 -19.91 37.28
C ILE A 560 19.37 -19.67 35.96
N ALA A 561 18.88 -20.75 35.34
CA ALA A 561 18.18 -20.69 34.06
C ALA A 561 16.85 -19.90 34.15
N VAL A 562 16.04 -20.22 35.18
CA VAL A 562 14.77 -19.50 35.43
C VAL A 562 15.06 -18.03 35.78
N GLY A 563 16.09 -17.76 36.58
CA GLY A 563 16.51 -16.40 36.90
C GLY A 563 16.92 -15.60 35.69
N ALA A 564 17.59 -16.20 34.70
CA ALA A 564 17.94 -15.56 33.44
C ALA A 564 16.68 -15.25 32.59
N GLY A 565 15.75 -16.19 32.47
CA GLY A 565 14.49 -15.98 31.77
C GLY A 565 13.63 -14.88 32.40
N LEU A 566 13.49 -14.84 33.72
CA LEU A 566 12.74 -13.81 34.44
C LEU A 566 13.37 -12.41 34.30
N ARG A 567 14.70 -12.31 34.24
CA ARG A 567 15.41 -11.05 33.96
C ARG A 567 15.09 -10.52 32.57
N VAL A 568 15.08 -11.40 31.58
CA VAL A 568 14.68 -11.00 30.20
C VAL A 568 13.21 -10.61 30.15
N LEU A 569 12.34 -11.32 30.89
CA LEU A 569 10.91 -10.99 30.97
C LEU A 569 10.73 -9.58 31.56
N SER A 570 11.39 -9.24 32.68
CA SER A 570 11.28 -7.92 33.30
C SER A 570 11.82 -6.79 32.40
N LEU A 571 12.81 -7.07 31.55
CA LEU A 571 13.30 -6.11 30.57
C LEU A 571 12.30 -5.85 29.44
N VAL A 572 11.60 -6.87 29.00
CA VAL A 572 10.74 -6.82 27.80
C VAL A 572 9.30 -6.40 28.13
N LEU A 573 8.81 -6.74 29.34
CA LEU A 573 7.41 -6.53 29.73
C LEU A 573 6.93 -5.07 29.59
N PRO A 574 7.68 -4.05 30.07
CA PRO A 574 7.29 -2.64 29.89
C PRO A 574 7.13 -2.24 28.44
N SER A 575 8.04 -2.71 27.57
CA SER A 575 7.98 -2.43 26.12
C SER A 575 6.75 -3.06 25.48
N VAL A 576 6.41 -4.30 25.80
CA VAL A 576 5.20 -4.98 25.29
C VAL A 576 3.92 -4.25 25.69
N VAL A 577 3.88 -3.68 26.91
CA VAL A 577 2.72 -2.98 27.46
C VAL A 577 2.61 -1.55 26.92
N LEU A 578 3.72 -0.79 26.86
CA LEU A 578 3.71 0.67 26.65
C LEU A 578 3.92 1.08 25.19
N LEU A 579 4.77 0.37 24.43
CA LEU A 579 5.08 0.72 23.02
C LEU A 579 3.85 0.85 22.11
N PRO A 580 2.78 0.05 22.27
CA PRO A 580 1.57 0.21 21.46
C PRO A 580 0.86 1.56 21.59
N TYR A 581 1.17 2.33 22.61
CA TYR A 581 0.61 3.66 22.86
C TYR A 581 1.50 4.80 22.36
N VAL A 582 2.68 4.49 21.83
CA VAL A 582 3.57 5.47 21.22
C VAL A 582 3.07 5.81 19.81
N ASP A 583 2.60 7.04 19.63
CA ASP A 583 2.25 7.57 18.32
C ASP A 583 3.53 8.08 17.63
N PRO A 584 3.89 7.60 16.43
CA PRO A 584 5.08 8.03 15.71
C PRO A 584 5.12 9.53 15.43
N ASP A 585 4.00 10.16 15.06
CA ASP A 585 3.95 11.60 14.78
C ASP A 585 4.19 12.42 16.03
N ALA A 586 3.49 12.07 17.12
CA ALA A 586 3.70 12.73 18.39
C ALA A 586 5.13 12.51 18.91
N LEU A 587 5.74 11.34 18.63
CA LEU A 587 7.14 11.10 18.96
C LEU A 587 8.07 12.07 18.23
N GLY A 588 7.84 12.27 16.93
CA GLY A 588 8.59 13.25 16.14
C GLY A 588 8.47 14.66 16.71
N ASP A 589 7.25 15.09 17.03
CA ASP A 589 6.99 16.40 17.66
C ASP A 589 7.75 16.56 18.97
N HIS A 590 7.76 15.55 19.83
CA HIS A 590 8.47 15.58 21.11
C HIS A 590 10.00 15.56 20.95
N LEU A 591 10.53 14.74 20.03
CA LEU A 591 11.97 14.68 19.75
C LEU A 591 12.48 16.04 19.25
N ALA A 592 11.77 16.66 18.33
CA ALA A 592 12.19 17.92 17.76
C ALA A 592 12.01 19.12 18.72
N GLN A 593 10.84 19.23 19.39
CA GLN A 593 10.52 20.40 20.20
C GLN A 593 11.08 20.34 21.61
N ARG A 594 11.26 19.14 22.18
CA ARG A 594 11.77 18.97 23.55
C ARG A 594 13.23 18.62 23.64
N LEU A 595 13.68 17.73 22.77
CA LEU A 595 15.08 17.27 22.74
C LEU A 595 15.92 18.01 21.69
N HIS A 596 15.28 18.91 20.91
CA HIS A 596 15.93 19.72 19.86
C HIS A 596 16.69 18.88 18.82
N PHE A 597 16.19 17.66 18.54
CA PHE A 597 16.77 16.84 17.48
C PHE A 597 16.57 17.51 16.11
N PRO A 598 17.52 17.33 15.18
CA PRO A 598 17.40 17.87 13.82
C PRO A 598 16.11 17.40 13.13
N ALA A 599 15.39 18.32 12.46
CA ALA A 599 14.10 18.03 11.86
C ALA A 599 14.13 16.92 10.80
N ARG A 600 15.18 16.92 9.94
CA ARG A 600 15.28 15.95 8.83
C ARG A 600 15.31 14.49 9.29
N PRO A 601 16.21 14.03 10.16
CA PRO A 601 16.19 12.64 10.65
C PRO A 601 14.94 12.32 11.47
N VAL A 602 14.37 13.27 12.22
CA VAL A 602 13.14 13.06 12.97
C VAL A 602 11.97 12.75 12.00
N VAL A 603 11.76 13.58 10.99
CA VAL A 603 10.69 13.37 10.00
C VAL A 603 10.89 12.09 9.20
N ALA A 604 12.13 11.81 8.76
CA ALA A 604 12.43 10.56 8.05
C ALA A 604 12.12 9.32 8.92
N THR A 605 12.47 9.37 10.21
CA THR A 605 12.20 8.26 11.14
C THR A 605 10.70 8.09 11.40
N THR A 606 9.95 9.18 11.61
CA THR A 606 8.49 9.10 11.84
C THR A 606 7.75 8.58 10.61
N ALA A 607 8.11 9.05 9.41
CA ALA A 607 7.56 8.55 8.16
C ALA A 607 7.87 7.06 7.94
N ALA A 608 9.10 6.62 8.26
CA ALA A 608 9.48 5.20 8.21
C ALA A 608 8.66 4.36 9.20
N LEU A 609 8.50 4.83 10.45
CA LEU A 609 7.70 4.13 11.46
C LEU A 609 6.22 3.97 11.06
N GLN A 610 5.64 4.95 10.39
CA GLN A 610 4.27 4.82 9.87
C GLN A 610 4.17 3.74 8.79
N ARG A 611 5.17 3.62 7.91
CA ARG A 611 5.21 2.58 6.88
C ARG A 611 5.32 1.16 7.46
N PHE A 612 5.87 0.98 8.64
CA PHE A 612 5.86 -0.32 9.33
C PHE A 612 4.45 -0.92 9.47
N GLN A 613 3.43 -0.08 9.59
CA GLN A 613 2.05 -0.54 9.70
C GLN A 613 1.57 -1.24 8.41
N THR A 614 2.11 -0.89 7.26
CA THR A 614 1.76 -1.47 5.95
C THR A 614 2.53 -2.75 5.63
N PHE A 615 3.64 -3.04 6.33
CA PHE A 615 4.50 -4.20 6.04
C PHE A 615 3.78 -5.54 6.16
N GLY A 616 2.88 -5.67 7.15
CA GLY A 616 2.09 -6.89 7.31
C GLY A 616 1.15 -7.16 6.12
N ALA A 617 0.54 -6.10 5.57
CA ALA A 617 -0.30 -6.20 4.38
C ALA A 617 0.54 -6.53 3.13
N LEU A 618 1.66 -5.84 2.95
CA LEU A 618 2.59 -6.08 1.84
C LEU A 618 3.16 -7.51 1.87
N TRP A 619 3.55 -8.00 3.05
CA TRP A 619 3.99 -9.39 3.23
C TRP A 619 2.92 -10.39 2.78
N GLN A 620 1.67 -10.17 3.17
CA GLN A 620 0.56 -11.03 2.75
C GLN A 620 0.31 -10.96 1.25
N GLU A 621 0.38 -9.77 0.65
CA GLU A 621 0.22 -9.58 -0.80
C GLU A 621 1.30 -10.33 -1.57
N LEU A 622 2.58 -10.16 -1.21
CA LEU A 622 3.72 -10.86 -1.83
C LEU A 622 3.61 -12.39 -1.66
N THR A 623 3.23 -12.86 -0.47
CA THR A 623 3.05 -14.29 -0.21
C THR A 623 1.93 -14.87 -1.07
N ARG A 624 0.81 -14.15 -1.23
CA ARG A 624 -0.32 -14.54 -2.09
C ARG A 624 0.09 -14.59 -3.56
N ALA A 625 0.77 -13.54 -4.05
CA ALA A 625 1.26 -13.48 -5.42
C ALA A 625 2.20 -14.67 -5.73
N ARG A 626 3.14 -14.98 -4.85
CA ARG A 626 4.05 -16.12 -4.99
C ARG A 626 3.30 -17.47 -4.95
N ARG A 627 2.28 -17.58 -4.10
CA ARG A 627 1.47 -18.79 -3.99
C ARG A 627 0.74 -19.11 -5.29
N VAL A 628 0.08 -18.13 -5.92
CA VAL A 628 -0.66 -18.34 -7.18
C VAL A 628 0.28 -18.62 -8.35
N ARG A 629 1.56 -18.22 -8.24
CA ARG A 629 2.59 -18.50 -9.25
C ARG A 629 3.31 -19.83 -9.07
N GLY A 630 2.85 -20.69 -8.17
CA GLY A 630 3.45 -22.00 -7.92
C GLY A 630 4.78 -21.97 -7.17
N ILE A 631 5.21 -20.80 -6.68
CA ILE A 631 6.52 -20.55 -6.05
C ILE A 631 6.40 -20.52 -4.51
N GLY A 632 5.27 -20.92 -3.95
CA GLY A 632 5.03 -20.91 -2.50
C GLY A 632 5.74 -22.05 -1.77
N ALA A 633 5.80 -21.94 -0.43
CA ALA A 633 6.52 -22.88 0.41
C ALA A 633 6.06 -24.33 0.27
N GLY A 634 7.03 -25.20 0.11
CA GLY A 634 6.85 -26.63 0.32
C GLY A 634 6.56 -26.97 1.80
N ARG A 635 6.29 -28.24 2.09
CA ARG A 635 5.98 -28.69 3.47
C ARG A 635 7.19 -28.71 4.42
N SER A 636 8.43 -28.71 3.91
CA SER A 636 9.64 -28.78 4.72
C SER A 636 9.94 -27.44 5.41
N VAL A 637 10.56 -27.50 6.59
CA VAL A 637 10.97 -26.31 7.36
C VAL A 637 11.98 -25.45 6.55
N LEU A 638 12.91 -26.12 5.86
CA LEU A 638 13.92 -25.46 5.03
C LEU A 638 13.29 -24.72 3.84
N ALA A 639 12.27 -25.31 3.19
CA ALA A 639 11.54 -24.66 2.10
C ALA A 639 10.79 -23.43 2.60
N LYS A 640 10.17 -23.51 3.79
CA LYS A 640 9.49 -22.35 4.42
C LYS A 640 10.48 -21.24 4.78
N ALA A 641 11.66 -21.58 5.32
CA ALA A 641 12.70 -20.61 5.63
C ALA A 641 13.23 -19.94 4.36
N ARG A 642 13.48 -20.71 3.29
CA ARG A 642 13.93 -20.16 1.99
C ARG A 642 12.90 -19.24 1.38
N GLU A 643 11.61 -19.59 1.43
CA GLU A 643 10.52 -18.74 0.96
C GLU A 643 10.41 -17.46 1.78
N ALA A 644 10.45 -17.56 3.12
CA ALA A 644 10.45 -16.40 4.00
C ALA A 644 11.60 -15.45 3.66
N GLY A 645 12.82 -15.95 3.46
CA GLY A 645 13.96 -15.15 3.03
C GLY A 645 13.74 -14.46 1.67
N ALA A 646 13.22 -15.20 0.69
CA ALA A 646 12.94 -14.66 -0.62
C ALA A 646 11.80 -13.60 -0.61
N THR A 647 10.77 -13.81 0.23
CA THR A 647 9.68 -12.85 0.42
C THR A 647 10.18 -11.59 1.16
N THR A 648 11.05 -11.75 2.15
CA THR A 648 11.71 -10.63 2.84
C THR A 648 12.51 -9.77 1.86
N LEU A 649 13.31 -10.39 1.00
CA LEU A 649 14.09 -9.65 -0.01
C LEU A 649 13.18 -8.92 -0.99
N ALA A 650 12.13 -9.56 -1.48
CA ALA A 650 11.13 -8.93 -2.35
C ALA A 650 10.44 -7.76 -1.65
N MET A 651 10.07 -7.92 -0.37
CA MET A 651 9.47 -6.84 0.42
C MET A 651 10.42 -5.64 0.55
N PHE A 652 11.70 -5.85 0.84
CA PHE A 652 12.68 -4.75 0.91
C PHE A 652 12.82 -4.02 -0.43
N THR A 653 12.81 -4.73 -1.54
CA THR A 653 12.86 -4.10 -2.88
C THR A 653 11.66 -3.18 -3.12
N VAL A 654 10.44 -3.64 -2.79
CA VAL A 654 9.23 -2.83 -2.93
C VAL A 654 9.24 -1.64 -1.97
N VAL A 655 9.68 -1.85 -0.72
CA VAL A 655 9.77 -0.78 0.29
C VAL A 655 10.77 0.30 -0.12
N LEU A 656 11.92 -0.08 -0.68
CA LEU A 656 12.90 0.89 -1.18
C LEU A 656 12.33 1.72 -2.35
N GLY A 657 11.61 1.08 -3.28
CA GLY A 657 10.90 1.79 -4.34
C GLY A 657 9.86 2.78 -3.79
N GLN A 658 9.06 2.35 -2.80
CA GLN A 658 8.10 3.23 -2.13
C GLN A 658 8.78 4.37 -1.35
N ALA A 659 9.96 4.15 -0.78
CA ALA A 659 10.73 5.18 -0.09
C ALA A 659 11.18 6.28 -1.05
N ALA A 660 11.56 5.94 -2.29
CA ALA A 660 11.91 6.92 -3.32
C ALA A 660 10.70 7.81 -3.70
N VAL A 661 9.52 7.19 -3.90
CA VAL A 661 8.28 7.94 -4.18
C VAL A 661 7.89 8.83 -2.99
N LEU A 662 8.05 8.33 -1.76
CA LEU A 662 7.79 9.12 -0.55
C LEU A 662 8.75 10.31 -0.45
N ALA A 663 10.03 10.12 -0.71
CA ALA A 663 11.02 11.21 -0.71
C ALA A 663 10.64 12.28 -1.74
N LEU A 664 10.26 11.87 -2.96
CA LEU A 664 9.78 12.78 -3.99
C LEU A 664 8.54 13.56 -3.54
N ALA A 665 7.57 12.90 -2.90
CA ALA A 665 6.37 13.54 -2.37
C ALA A 665 6.67 14.53 -1.23
N MET A 666 7.65 14.23 -0.40
CA MET A 666 8.11 15.13 0.67
C MET A 666 8.82 16.36 0.08
N ASP A 667 9.67 16.17 -0.92
CA ASP A 667 10.40 17.25 -1.59
C ASP A 667 9.46 18.15 -2.40
N ALA A 668 8.44 17.59 -3.05
CA ALA A 668 7.37 18.34 -3.69
C ALA A 668 6.62 19.26 -2.71
N ARG A 669 6.63 18.94 -1.41
CA ARG A 669 6.08 19.75 -0.32
C ARG A 669 7.14 20.55 0.41
N GLY A 670 8.32 20.82 -0.22
CA GLY A 670 9.36 21.70 0.25
C GLY A 670 10.29 21.13 1.35
N PHE A 671 10.33 19.81 1.55
CA PHE A 671 11.12 19.18 2.63
C PHE A 671 12.63 19.35 2.45
N ALA A 672 13.17 19.19 1.25
CA ALA A 672 14.60 19.37 0.97
C ALA A 672 15.09 20.80 1.25
N GLY A 673 14.24 21.80 0.97
CA GLY A 673 14.52 23.21 1.23
C GLY A 673 14.21 23.70 2.65
N ALA A 674 13.69 22.84 3.53
CA ALA A 674 13.24 23.25 4.86
C ALA A 674 14.42 23.55 5.80
N HIS A 675 14.79 24.83 5.95
CA HIS A 675 15.84 25.27 6.88
C HIS A 675 15.30 25.62 8.29
N ARG A 676 14.04 26.08 8.38
CA ARG A 676 13.38 26.49 9.64
C ARG A 676 11.98 25.87 9.73
N ARG A 677 11.96 24.52 9.76
CA ARG A 677 10.71 23.78 9.89
C ARG A 677 10.01 24.10 11.22
N THR A 678 8.71 24.29 11.16
CA THR A 678 7.81 24.39 12.33
C THR A 678 7.05 23.08 12.52
N TRP A 679 6.21 22.99 13.54
CA TRP A 679 5.50 21.76 13.91
C TRP A 679 4.03 22.07 14.18
N ALA A 680 3.14 21.43 13.44
CA ALA A 680 1.69 21.57 13.60
C ALA A 680 1.21 20.94 14.93
N GLY A 681 1.81 19.81 15.33
CA GLY A 681 1.55 19.16 16.60
C GLY A 681 2.25 19.85 17.77
N ALA A 682 1.55 20.00 18.90
CA ALA A 682 2.17 20.43 20.16
C ALA A 682 2.78 19.23 20.89
N ALA A 683 3.92 19.43 21.54
CA ALA A 683 4.58 18.45 22.41
C ALA A 683 4.47 18.85 23.90
N PRO A 684 3.26 18.94 24.49
CA PRO A 684 3.11 19.32 25.89
C PRO A 684 3.60 18.18 26.78
N TRP A 685 4.25 18.55 27.89
CA TRP A 685 4.49 17.63 29.00
C TRP A 685 3.33 17.76 30.00
N ARG A 686 2.65 16.67 30.25
CA ARG A 686 1.46 16.62 31.14
C ARG A 686 1.77 15.80 32.38
N TRP A 687 0.95 15.93 33.44
CA TRP A 687 1.11 15.16 34.67
C TRP A 687 1.17 13.63 34.48
N PRO A 688 0.44 12.98 33.49
CA PRO A 688 0.60 11.55 33.27
C PRO A 688 2.01 11.18 32.75
N ASP A 689 2.69 12.10 32.05
CA ASP A 689 4.06 11.90 31.59
C ASP A 689 5.04 11.75 32.76
N THR A 690 4.88 12.58 33.75
CA THR A 690 5.66 12.50 34.97
C THR A 690 5.40 11.19 35.71
N LEU A 691 4.15 10.74 35.78
CA LEU A 691 3.80 9.45 36.40
C LEU A 691 4.42 8.26 35.67
N ALA A 692 4.45 8.28 34.33
CA ALA A 692 5.08 7.23 33.55
C ALA A 692 6.58 7.10 33.83
N VAL A 693 7.29 8.24 33.91
CA VAL A 693 8.72 8.29 34.27
C VAL A 693 8.96 7.85 35.71
N LEU A 694 8.14 8.33 36.65
CA LEU A 694 8.20 7.89 38.06
C LEU A 694 7.93 6.40 38.20
N GLY A 695 7.03 5.83 37.41
CA GLY A 695 6.78 4.39 37.34
C GLY A 695 8.04 3.61 36.91
N GLY A 696 8.74 4.07 35.86
CA GLY A 696 10.02 3.49 35.43
C GLY A 696 11.09 3.57 36.53
N LEU A 697 11.22 4.71 37.21
CA LEU A 697 12.14 4.89 38.34
C LEU A 697 11.78 3.97 39.52
N LEU A 698 10.50 3.79 39.82
CA LEU A 698 10.02 2.89 40.88
C LEU A 698 10.41 1.44 40.59
N VAL A 699 10.33 1.00 39.33
CA VAL A 699 10.77 -0.35 38.92
C VAL A 699 12.27 -0.52 39.21
N VAL A 700 13.11 0.45 38.84
CA VAL A 700 14.57 0.41 39.12
C VAL A 700 14.85 0.45 40.62
N ALA A 701 14.15 1.31 41.36
CA ALA A 701 14.27 1.38 42.82
C ALA A 701 13.87 0.07 43.50
N SER A 702 12.81 -0.60 43.01
CA SER A 702 12.39 -1.91 43.53
C SER A 702 13.47 -2.99 43.32
N ALA A 703 14.19 -2.94 42.18
CA ALA A 703 15.29 -3.86 41.91
C ALA A 703 16.48 -3.61 42.87
N ALA A 704 16.82 -2.36 43.10
CA ALA A 704 17.87 -1.99 44.05
C ALA A 704 17.49 -2.40 45.50
N ALA A 705 16.27 -2.15 45.92
CA ALA A 705 15.77 -2.54 47.24
C ALA A 705 15.72 -4.08 47.39
N ALA A 706 15.23 -4.81 46.39
CA ALA A 706 15.21 -6.28 46.38
C ALA A 706 16.64 -6.86 46.49
N ARG A 707 17.61 -6.24 45.84
CA ARG A 707 19.05 -6.62 45.94
C ARG A 707 19.56 -6.44 47.36
N LEU A 708 19.28 -5.31 48.02
CA LEU A 708 19.74 -5.04 49.37
C LEU A 708 19.06 -5.97 50.40
N LEU A 709 17.75 -6.18 50.30
CA LEU A 709 16.98 -6.96 51.27
C LEU A 709 17.25 -8.48 51.12
N ILE A 710 17.32 -9.00 49.90
CA ILE A 710 17.48 -10.45 49.64
C ILE A 710 18.93 -10.89 49.71
N SER A 711 19.92 -9.96 49.51
CA SER A 711 21.31 -10.28 49.71
C SER A 711 21.75 -10.20 51.18
N ALA A 712 20.96 -9.54 52.05
CA ALA A 712 21.21 -9.44 53.47
C ALA A 712 20.50 -10.55 54.31
N ALA A 713 19.56 -11.30 53.69
CA ALA A 713 18.89 -12.48 54.20
C ALA A 713 19.53 -13.78 53.63
#